data_3c9fcb2adc7b549d9b3aa2fdd58c3e69
#
_entry.id   3c9fcb2adc7b549d9b3aa2fdd58c3e69
#
_cell.length_a   1.000
_cell.length_b   1.000
_cell.length_c   1.000
_cell.angle_alpha   90.00
_cell.angle_beta   90.00
_cell.angle_gamma   90.00
#
_symmetry.space_group_name_H-M   'P 1'
#
loop_
_entity.id
_entity.type
_entity.pdbx_description
1 polymer ?
#
loop_
_entity_poly.entity_id
_entity_poly.type
_entity_poly.pdbx_seq_one_letter_code
_entity_poly.pdbx_strand_id
1 'polypeptide(L)'
;MKRFLILAVVVLSMLATACSKYKYETVKGDPMKTRIYTLPNGLKVYMSVNKEAPRLQTAIAVKVGGKNDPAETTGLAHYFEHLMFKGTPNYGTSDYAAEKPMLDEIEQLFEVYRQTEDEVERAAIYHRIDSISYEASKLAIPNEYDKLMSAIGANGTNAFTSQDMTVYVEDIPSNQIENWAKIQADRFRNPVIRGFHTELETIYEEKNMSLTQDSRKVWETMDAALFPHHPYGTQTVLGTQEHLKNPSITNVKNYHKTYYVPNNMAVCVAGDFDPDEMIATIDKYFGDMQPNENLPKLEFEPEAPITEPIVREVYGLEAENVTLGWRLPGATDKSWDVANIVGSIIYNGQAGLIDLDLVQQQKVLMAYGYASAQPDYGQFIVAGRPKAGQTLDEVRDLLLAEVAKLRTGDFDEKLIQATVNNYKMQLMRQTEDNNSRALAFAYSFIYGTDWADEVHQLDRMAKITKQDVVDWANKYLGEQSYAIVYKREGEDKSVQKIAAPKITPIVTNRDKQSDFLTSIQQSTVKPIEPVFVNYATDMSQFDAMPGVHVLYKQNEMNDIFTLIYVFNTGTENDPELGMAFDYVSYLGTAEMSAEQIASEMYDIACSFSMQAGANQSWITISGLSENMPKAMEIVEGLLTGAQPDEAILANMKEDTMKSRADGKLSQGRNFGALQRYMMYGPEFIARTTLSNDALKALTSEQLLAKVRSLMGKQHEVLYYGPQPQKELQSTLAAYHKVEGELAPLEKKFARPLLTDKNEVLLAQYDAKQLYYLQYSNRGEKFDLAADPAITLYNEYFGGSMNAIVFQEMREARGLAYSASAWLSTPSFADGSYSYMAFIATQNDKMQQAIEAFDEIINDMPESEAAFQIAKESLISRLRTERTVRDQVLWSYISLRDMGLTEDRDKQIFEKVQTMTLDDVKAAQEQWVKDRPYVYAILGDIKDLDLNYLKTLGPIKTLSQEEIFGY
;
A
#
# COMPACT_ATOMS: atom_id res chain seq x y z
N MET A 1 -38.27 36.90 -32.77
CA MET A 1 -37.72 36.97 -31.42
C MET A 1 -37.06 35.65 -30.95
N LYS A 2 -37.67 34.46 -31.06
CA LYS A 2 -37.02 33.18 -30.65
C LYS A 2 -35.71 32.82 -31.37
N ARG A 3 -35.57 33.16 -32.64
CA ARG A 3 -34.32 32.91 -33.39
C ARG A 3 -33.17 33.88 -33.04
N PHE A 4 -33.48 35.09 -32.57
CA PHE A 4 -32.48 36.04 -32.08
C PHE A 4 -31.98 35.69 -30.66
N LEU A 5 -32.83 35.08 -29.81
CA LEU A 5 -32.41 34.61 -28.47
C LEU A 5 -31.47 33.39 -28.59
N ILE A 6 -31.70 32.46 -29.51
CA ILE A 6 -30.84 31.29 -29.72
C ILE A 6 -29.48 31.72 -30.28
N LEU A 7 -29.41 32.71 -31.19
CA LEU A 7 -28.14 33.25 -31.68
C LEU A 7 -27.38 34.02 -30.58
N ALA A 8 -28.10 34.75 -29.72
CA ALA A 8 -27.49 35.45 -28.59
C ALA A 8 -26.95 34.48 -27.52
N VAL A 9 -27.61 33.36 -27.24
CA VAL A 9 -27.14 32.32 -26.32
C VAL A 9 -25.95 31.54 -26.89
N VAL A 10 -25.94 31.26 -28.20
CA VAL A 10 -24.80 30.61 -28.87
C VAL A 10 -23.61 31.55 -28.96
N VAL A 11 -23.81 32.83 -29.19
CA VAL A 11 -22.75 33.85 -29.19
C VAL A 11 -22.25 34.13 -27.77
N LEU A 12 -23.10 34.14 -26.74
CA LEU A 12 -22.67 34.22 -25.35
C LEU A 12 -21.90 32.96 -24.89
N SER A 13 -22.29 31.77 -25.34
CA SER A 13 -21.55 30.55 -25.04
C SER A 13 -20.19 30.49 -25.80
N MET A 14 -20.10 31.10 -27.01
CA MET A 14 -18.82 31.23 -27.71
C MET A 14 -17.95 32.36 -27.18
N LEU A 15 -18.52 33.39 -26.51
CA LEU A 15 -17.77 34.47 -25.87
C LEU A 15 -17.27 34.08 -24.47
N ALA A 16 -17.91 33.11 -23.79
CA ALA A 16 -17.44 32.59 -22.51
C ALA A 16 -16.22 31.67 -22.67
N THR A 17 -16.02 31.05 -23.82
CA THR A 17 -14.82 30.22 -24.13
C THR A 17 -13.65 31.06 -24.68
N ALA A 18 -13.81 32.35 -24.89
CA ALA A 18 -12.80 33.24 -25.53
C ALA A 18 -11.93 34.04 -24.55
N CYS A 19 -12.04 33.84 -23.22
CA CYS A 19 -11.33 34.64 -22.21
C CYS A 19 -10.62 33.84 -21.11
N SER A 20 -10.36 32.54 -21.26
CA SER A 20 -9.46 31.87 -20.34
C SER A 20 -8.01 32.18 -20.71
N LYS A 21 -7.23 32.71 -19.77
CA LYS A 21 -5.78 32.95 -19.90
C LYS A 21 -5.06 31.65 -20.25
N TYR A 22 -5.58 30.53 -19.78
CA TYR A 22 -4.99 29.20 -19.94
C TYR A 22 -5.81 28.33 -20.91
N LYS A 23 -5.14 27.79 -21.93
CA LYS A 23 -5.72 26.79 -22.84
C LYS A 23 -5.50 25.38 -22.27
N TYR A 24 -6.49 24.52 -22.44
CA TYR A 24 -6.41 23.13 -22.04
C TYR A 24 -6.99 22.21 -23.12
N GLU A 25 -6.53 20.98 -23.10
CA GLU A 25 -7.02 19.88 -23.90
C GLU A 25 -8.04 19.06 -23.09
N THR A 26 -9.01 18.46 -23.76
CA THR A 26 -9.99 17.53 -23.21
C THR A 26 -10.23 16.41 -24.18
N VAL A 27 -10.58 15.23 -23.68
CA VAL A 27 -10.91 14.07 -24.49
C VAL A 27 -12.41 13.79 -24.41
N LYS A 28 -13.05 13.64 -25.58
CA LYS A 28 -14.48 13.30 -25.61
C LYS A 28 -14.69 11.90 -25.07
N GLY A 29 -15.64 11.76 -24.16
CA GLY A 29 -15.96 10.46 -23.54
C GLY A 29 -15.13 10.13 -22.30
N ASP A 30 -14.19 10.99 -21.90
CA ASP A 30 -13.40 10.82 -20.72
C ASP A 30 -14.28 10.82 -19.43
N PRO A 31 -14.37 9.70 -18.69
CA PRO A 31 -15.15 9.62 -17.48
C PRO A 31 -14.62 10.51 -16.36
N MET A 32 -13.31 10.81 -16.37
CA MET A 32 -12.67 11.69 -15.39
C MET A 32 -12.81 13.17 -15.74
N LYS A 33 -13.32 13.51 -16.95
CA LYS A 33 -13.47 14.89 -17.45
C LYS A 33 -12.18 15.70 -17.32
N THR A 34 -11.07 15.09 -17.66
CA THR A 34 -9.72 15.61 -17.47
C THR A 34 -9.50 16.90 -18.27
N ARG A 35 -8.89 17.89 -17.63
CA ARG A 35 -8.30 19.07 -18.30
C ARG A 35 -6.79 18.94 -18.28
N ILE A 36 -6.16 19.03 -19.44
CA ILE A 36 -4.71 18.93 -19.58
C ILE A 36 -4.17 20.28 -20.06
N TYR A 37 -3.32 20.89 -19.24
CA TYR A 37 -2.67 22.15 -19.53
C TYR A 37 -1.19 21.93 -19.82
N THR A 38 -0.60 22.79 -20.64
CA THR A 38 0.85 22.93 -20.79
C THR A 38 1.21 24.38 -20.56
N LEU A 39 1.98 24.66 -19.51
CA LEU A 39 2.45 25.99 -19.21
C LEU A 39 3.57 26.41 -20.19
N PRO A 40 3.85 27.73 -20.33
CA PRO A 40 4.87 28.21 -21.25
C PRO A 40 6.28 27.65 -21.01
N ASN A 41 6.60 27.25 -19.78
CA ASN A 41 7.87 26.60 -19.42
C ASN A 41 7.89 25.08 -19.62
N GLY A 42 6.82 24.52 -20.24
CA GLY A 42 6.72 23.10 -20.55
C GLY A 42 6.10 22.22 -19.48
N LEU A 43 5.78 22.76 -18.29
CA LEU A 43 5.13 22.00 -17.21
C LEU A 43 3.75 21.51 -17.67
N LYS A 44 3.52 20.20 -17.58
CA LYS A 44 2.20 19.57 -17.80
C LYS A 44 1.37 19.62 -16.52
N VAL A 45 0.07 19.88 -16.66
CA VAL A 45 -0.85 19.86 -15.51
C VAL A 45 -2.10 19.08 -15.92
N TYR A 46 -2.38 18.01 -15.20
CA TYR A 46 -3.56 17.17 -15.36
C TYR A 46 -4.52 17.40 -14.20
N MET A 47 -5.79 17.59 -14.49
CA MET A 47 -6.81 17.92 -13.48
C MET A 47 -8.08 17.12 -13.68
N SER A 48 -8.60 16.51 -12.61
CA SER A 48 -9.91 15.86 -12.56
C SER A 48 -10.66 16.27 -11.30
N VAL A 49 -11.84 16.88 -11.47
CA VAL A 49 -12.65 17.35 -10.34
C VAL A 49 -13.50 16.21 -9.78
N ASN A 50 -13.41 16.00 -8.47
CA ASN A 50 -14.28 15.11 -7.69
C ASN A 50 -14.61 15.79 -6.35
N LYS A 51 -15.90 16.04 -6.08
CA LYS A 51 -16.36 16.83 -4.93
C LYS A 51 -16.91 15.97 -3.79
N GLU A 52 -16.57 14.71 -3.71
CA GLU A 52 -17.09 13.80 -2.68
C GLU A 52 -16.61 14.17 -1.26
N ALA A 53 -15.35 14.62 -1.16
CA ALA A 53 -14.78 15.16 0.07
C ALA A 53 -14.05 16.48 -0.22
N PRO A 54 -13.95 17.42 0.74
CA PRO A 54 -13.25 18.69 0.55
C PRO A 54 -11.72 18.50 0.64
N ARG A 55 -11.20 17.56 -0.11
CA ARG A 55 -9.79 17.19 -0.20
C ARG A 55 -9.41 16.94 -1.65
N LEU A 56 -8.14 16.97 -1.94
CA LEU A 56 -7.60 16.61 -3.24
C LEU A 56 -6.27 15.88 -3.11
N GLN A 57 -6.12 14.87 -3.97
CA GLN A 57 -4.86 14.17 -4.16
C GLN A 57 -4.01 14.91 -5.18
N THR A 58 -2.76 15.13 -4.84
CA THR A 58 -1.74 15.68 -5.73
C THR A 58 -0.67 14.64 -6.01
N ALA A 59 -0.13 14.63 -7.23
CA ALA A 59 1.06 13.89 -7.59
C ALA A 59 1.95 14.75 -8.48
N ILE A 60 3.18 15.03 -8.04
CA ILE A 60 4.18 15.68 -8.87
C ILE A 60 5.10 14.60 -9.42
N ALA A 61 4.94 14.29 -10.70
CA ALA A 61 5.67 13.26 -11.41
C ALA A 61 6.87 13.87 -12.14
N VAL A 62 8.04 13.28 -11.93
CA VAL A 62 9.28 13.63 -12.65
C VAL A 62 9.67 12.45 -13.52
N LYS A 63 9.88 12.68 -14.83
CA LYS A 63 10.26 11.65 -15.80
C LYS A 63 11.74 11.32 -15.67
N VAL A 64 12.10 10.73 -14.54
CA VAL A 64 13.45 10.33 -14.16
C VAL A 64 13.43 9.29 -13.05
N GLY A 65 14.27 8.27 -13.16
CA GLY A 65 14.36 7.19 -12.19
C GLY A 65 15.70 6.47 -12.25
N GLY A 66 15.78 5.25 -11.74
CA GLY A 66 17.02 4.48 -11.63
C GLY A 66 17.74 4.26 -12.96
N LYS A 67 17.02 4.17 -14.09
CA LYS A 67 17.66 4.05 -15.42
C LYS A 67 18.48 5.27 -15.84
N ASN A 68 18.23 6.43 -15.22
CA ASN A 68 18.92 7.69 -15.50
C ASN A 68 20.16 7.89 -14.62
N ASP A 69 20.40 7.01 -13.66
CA ASP A 69 21.56 7.09 -12.80
C ASP A 69 22.84 6.95 -13.60
N PRO A 70 23.93 7.70 -13.28
CA PRO A 70 25.22 7.39 -13.83
C PRO A 70 25.64 5.95 -13.49
N ALA A 71 26.17 5.21 -14.45
CA ALA A 71 26.53 3.81 -14.27
C ALA A 71 27.52 3.55 -13.11
N GLU A 72 28.32 4.55 -12.76
CA GLU A 72 29.28 4.53 -11.66
C GLU A 72 28.72 5.00 -10.30
N THR A 73 27.44 5.44 -10.24
CA THR A 73 26.79 5.91 -9.01
C THR A 73 25.30 5.57 -9.02
N THR A 74 24.97 4.29 -9.19
CA THR A 74 23.57 3.82 -9.18
C THR A 74 22.95 3.93 -7.80
N GLY A 75 21.62 4.05 -7.74
CA GLY A 75 20.86 4.33 -6.52
C GLY A 75 20.66 5.82 -6.24
N LEU A 76 21.13 6.67 -7.17
CA LEU A 76 21.12 8.12 -6.99
C LEU A 76 19.71 8.70 -7.07
N ALA A 77 18.87 8.18 -7.97
CA ALA A 77 17.47 8.61 -8.10
C ALA A 77 16.70 8.42 -6.79
N HIS A 78 16.80 7.24 -6.19
CA HIS A 78 16.15 6.91 -4.92
C HIS A 78 16.74 7.70 -3.76
N TYR A 79 18.06 7.83 -3.70
CA TYR A 79 18.70 8.62 -2.65
C TYR A 79 18.29 10.10 -2.74
N PHE A 80 18.19 10.65 -3.95
CA PHE A 80 17.76 12.02 -4.12
C PHE A 80 16.27 12.21 -3.75
N GLU A 81 15.42 11.21 -3.97
CA GLU A 81 14.04 11.23 -3.48
C GLU A 81 14.01 11.52 -1.96
N HIS A 82 14.78 10.78 -1.14
CA HIS A 82 14.91 11.01 0.30
C HIS A 82 15.42 12.42 0.64
N LEU A 83 16.43 12.89 -0.09
CA LEU A 83 17.02 14.21 0.13
C LEU A 83 16.07 15.38 -0.18
N MET A 84 15.06 15.14 -1.02
CA MET A 84 14.01 16.14 -1.29
C MET A 84 13.13 16.47 -0.07
N PHE A 85 13.18 15.70 0.99
CA PHE A 85 12.48 15.95 2.25
C PHE A 85 13.31 16.76 3.26
N LYS A 86 14.56 17.08 2.96
CA LYS A 86 15.52 17.72 3.90
C LYS A 86 15.47 19.25 3.88
N GLY A 87 14.60 19.86 3.06
CA GLY A 87 14.30 21.28 3.05
C GLY A 87 15.05 22.11 2.00
N THR A 88 14.95 23.41 2.14
CA THR A 88 15.44 24.44 1.20
C THR A 88 16.24 25.48 1.96
N PRO A 89 16.71 26.57 1.31
CA PRO A 89 17.24 27.73 2.04
C PRO A 89 16.24 28.41 2.97
N ASN A 90 14.94 28.22 2.76
CA ASN A 90 13.87 28.90 3.46
C ASN A 90 13.31 28.11 4.64
N TYR A 91 13.44 26.76 4.62
CA TYR A 91 13.00 25.88 5.69
C TYR A 91 13.94 24.67 5.82
N GLY A 92 13.90 23.96 6.94
CA GLY A 92 14.81 22.89 7.29
C GLY A 92 16.09 23.39 7.97
N THR A 93 16.17 24.69 8.26
CA THR A 93 17.30 25.31 8.97
C THR A 93 16.84 26.56 9.72
N SER A 94 17.52 26.87 10.81
CA SER A 94 17.34 28.12 11.56
C SER A 94 18.22 29.28 11.02
N ASP A 95 19.30 28.98 10.29
CA ASP A 95 20.20 29.97 9.69
C ASP A 95 20.98 29.34 8.52
N TYR A 96 20.41 29.45 7.31
CA TYR A 96 21.06 28.92 6.10
C TYR A 96 22.40 29.60 5.77
N ALA A 97 22.56 30.89 6.08
CA ALA A 97 23.79 31.59 5.78
C ALA A 97 24.97 31.07 6.62
N ALA A 98 24.71 30.70 7.87
CA ALA A 98 25.69 30.06 8.73
C ALA A 98 25.89 28.57 8.40
N GLU A 99 24.86 27.86 7.95
CA GLU A 99 24.87 26.43 7.62
C GLU A 99 25.62 26.14 6.30
N LYS A 100 25.37 26.96 5.27
CA LYS A 100 25.87 26.72 3.90
C LYS A 100 27.37 26.45 3.80
N PRO A 101 28.30 27.19 4.45
CA PRO A 101 29.74 26.90 4.37
C PRO A 101 30.11 25.50 4.87
N MET A 102 29.41 24.98 5.88
CA MET A 102 29.59 23.62 6.39
C MET A 102 29.12 22.57 5.38
N LEU A 103 27.96 22.80 4.75
CA LEU A 103 27.43 21.91 3.69
C LEU A 103 28.37 21.90 2.46
N ASP A 104 28.92 23.03 2.08
CA ASP A 104 29.87 23.13 0.98
C ASP A 104 31.20 22.37 1.29
N GLU A 105 31.68 22.42 2.56
CA GLU A 105 32.82 21.64 3.01
C GLU A 105 32.55 20.13 3.02
N ILE A 106 31.37 19.72 3.49
CA ILE A 106 30.95 18.32 3.46
C ILE A 106 30.92 17.79 2.01
N GLU A 107 30.37 18.56 1.06
CA GLU A 107 30.39 18.17 -0.35
C GLU A 107 31.82 17.93 -0.87
N GLN A 108 32.71 18.86 -0.60
CA GLN A 108 34.12 18.73 -1.02
C GLN A 108 34.78 17.50 -0.40
N LEU A 109 34.55 17.23 0.88
CA LEU A 109 35.10 16.07 1.57
C LEU A 109 34.54 14.76 1.03
N PHE A 110 33.28 14.67 0.63
CA PHE A 110 32.74 13.47 -0.01
C PHE A 110 33.39 13.22 -1.38
N GLU A 111 33.68 14.27 -2.18
CA GLU A 111 34.36 14.11 -3.46
C GLU A 111 35.83 13.65 -3.28
N VAL A 112 36.50 14.07 -2.19
CA VAL A 112 37.83 13.55 -1.84
C VAL A 112 37.73 12.12 -1.32
N TYR A 113 36.76 11.84 -0.45
CA TYR A 113 36.52 10.52 0.14
C TYR A 113 36.38 9.43 -0.92
N ARG A 114 35.55 9.69 -1.97
CA ARG A 114 35.32 8.70 -3.04
C ARG A 114 36.54 8.45 -3.95
N GLN A 115 37.51 9.34 -3.97
CA GLN A 115 38.75 9.21 -4.74
C GLN A 115 39.90 8.63 -3.92
N THR A 116 39.73 8.49 -2.61
CA THR A 116 40.73 8.00 -1.70
C THR A 116 40.63 6.48 -1.56
N GLU A 117 41.70 5.73 -1.86
CA GLU A 117 41.72 4.26 -1.75
C GLU A 117 42.25 3.78 -0.38
N ASP A 118 43.10 4.59 0.30
CA ASP A 118 43.68 4.23 1.60
C ASP A 118 42.57 4.25 2.69
N GLU A 119 42.33 3.11 3.33
CA GLU A 119 41.27 2.94 4.33
C GLU A 119 41.45 3.83 5.58
N VAL A 120 42.69 4.10 6.00
CA VAL A 120 42.97 4.94 7.17
C VAL A 120 42.68 6.40 6.85
N GLU A 121 43.08 6.85 5.65
CA GLU A 121 42.77 8.19 5.16
C GLU A 121 41.27 8.37 4.93
N ARG A 122 40.58 7.39 4.33
CA ARG A 122 39.10 7.39 4.19
C ARG A 122 38.41 7.52 5.55
N ALA A 123 38.81 6.76 6.56
CA ALA A 123 38.26 6.83 7.89
C ALA A 123 38.47 8.21 8.53
N ALA A 124 39.64 8.84 8.32
CA ALA A 124 39.91 10.19 8.81
C ALA A 124 39.05 11.26 8.12
N ILE A 125 38.85 11.15 6.80
CA ILE A 125 37.97 12.04 6.03
C ILE A 125 36.51 11.88 6.53
N TYR A 126 36.03 10.63 6.70
CA TYR A 126 34.68 10.38 7.17
C TYR A 126 34.44 10.92 8.58
N HIS A 127 35.42 10.77 9.48
CA HIS A 127 35.33 11.38 10.81
C HIS A 127 35.26 12.92 10.75
N ARG A 128 35.94 13.54 9.79
CA ARG A 128 35.84 14.99 9.56
C ARG A 128 34.44 15.35 9.05
N ILE A 129 33.87 14.58 8.11
CA ILE A 129 32.50 14.74 7.62
C ILE A 129 31.50 14.66 8.77
N ASP A 130 31.62 13.61 9.61
CA ASP A 130 30.73 13.42 10.76
C ASP A 130 30.78 14.60 11.73
N SER A 131 32.00 15.09 12.04
CA SER A 131 32.20 16.22 12.92
C SER A 131 31.56 17.52 12.40
N ILE A 132 31.72 17.82 11.10
CA ILE A 132 31.10 19.02 10.50
C ILE A 132 29.58 18.84 10.38
N SER A 133 29.13 17.64 10.06
CA SER A 133 27.68 17.31 9.97
C SER A 133 27.00 17.48 11.32
N TYR A 134 27.66 17.09 12.43
CA TYR A 134 27.16 17.35 13.78
C TYR A 134 27.04 18.85 14.08
N GLU A 135 28.06 19.67 13.70
CA GLU A 135 27.97 21.12 13.89
C GLU A 135 26.83 21.73 13.02
N ALA A 136 26.67 21.27 11.77
CA ALA A 136 25.60 21.71 10.90
C ALA A 136 24.21 21.31 11.47
N SER A 137 24.08 20.15 12.12
CA SER A 137 22.83 19.69 12.72
C SER A 137 22.31 20.61 13.82
N LYS A 138 23.15 21.42 14.47
CA LYS A 138 22.74 22.41 15.45
C LYS A 138 21.92 23.54 14.85
N LEU A 139 22.04 23.76 13.54
CA LEU A 139 21.28 24.77 12.77
C LEU A 139 20.11 24.12 12.02
N ALA A 140 20.25 22.88 11.60
CA ALA A 140 19.23 22.14 10.88
C ALA A 140 17.95 21.95 11.75
N ILE A 141 16.79 21.90 11.07
CA ILE A 141 15.49 21.58 11.66
C ILE A 141 15.02 20.31 10.93
N PRO A 142 15.28 19.12 11.49
CA PRO A 142 14.91 17.86 10.87
C PRO A 142 13.40 17.77 10.63
N ASN A 143 13.03 17.15 9.51
CA ASN A 143 11.65 16.88 9.11
C ASN A 143 10.72 18.12 9.09
N GLU A 144 11.28 19.32 8.82
CA GLU A 144 10.46 20.53 8.76
C GLU A 144 9.52 20.53 7.54
N TYR A 145 9.85 19.79 6.48
CA TYR A 145 8.91 19.57 5.39
C TYR A 145 7.64 18.85 5.88
N ASP A 146 7.78 17.81 6.68
CA ASP A 146 6.63 17.10 7.24
C ASP A 146 5.83 17.98 8.22
N LYS A 147 6.53 18.86 8.97
CA LYS A 147 5.86 19.89 9.81
C LYS A 147 5.03 20.84 8.95
N LEU A 148 5.55 21.26 7.79
CA LEU A 148 4.83 22.10 6.83
C LEU A 148 3.59 21.40 6.29
N MET A 149 3.72 20.14 5.89
CA MET A 149 2.60 19.35 5.35
C MET A 149 1.56 19.04 6.43
N SER A 150 1.98 18.70 7.65
CA SER A 150 1.08 18.54 8.79
C SER A 150 0.35 19.84 9.15
N ALA A 151 1.03 20.98 9.14
CA ALA A 151 0.44 22.29 9.42
C ALA A 151 -0.66 22.69 8.43
N ILE A 152 -0.61 22.20 7.19
CA ILE A 152 -1.69 22.39 6.20
C ILE A 152 -2.71 21.25 6.21
N GLY A 153 -2.58 20.25 7.10
CA GLY A 153 -3.49 19.12 7.23
C GLY A 153 -3.37 18.09 6.11
N ALA A 154 -2.18 17.93 5.53
CA ALA A 154 -1.91 16.88 4.55
C ALA A 154 -1.91 15.49 5.20
N ASN A 155 -2.36 14.50 4.43
CA ASN A 155 -2.29 13.09 4.74
C ASN A 155 -1.47 12.36 3.68
N GLY A 156 -0.89 11.21 4.04
CA GLY A 156 -0.25 10.33 3.06
C GLY A 156 0.92 10.97 2.31
N THR A 157 1.57 11.99 2.91
CA THR A 157 2.79 12.59 2.36
C THR A 157 3.83 11.50 2.14
N ASN A 158 4.19 11.26 0.88
CA ASN A 158 5.12 10.19 0.51
C ASN A 158 5.75 10.47 -0.85
N ALA A 159 6.68 9.62 -1.24
CA ALA A 159 7.23 9.57 -2.60
C ALA A 159 7.60 8.12 -2.96
N PHE A 160 7.82 7.87 -4.23
CA PHE A 160 8.34 6.60 -4.71
C PHE A 160 9.16 6.77 -5.97
N THR A 161 10.20 5.95 -6.10
CA THR A 161 11.09 5.90 -7.25
C THR A 161 11.04 4.53 -7.92
N SER A 162 10.97 4.52 -9.24
CA SER A 162 11.15 3.33 -10.07
C SER A 162 12.31 3.50 -11.06
N GLN A 163 12.39 2.62 -12.04
CA GLN A 163 13.37 2.77 -13.13
C GLN A 163 13.12 4.02 -13.98
N ASP A 164 11.88 4.46 -14.12
CA ASP A 164 11.45 5.48 -15.08
C ASP A 164 10.94 6.77 -14.46
N MET A 165 10.63 6.77 -13.18
CA MET A 165 9.94 7.87 -12.52
C MET A 165 10.35 8.07 -11.08
N THR A 166 10.19 9.32 -10.62
CA THR A 166 10.10 9.70 -9.22
C THR A 166 8.83 10.52 -9.04
N VAL A 167 7.95 10.10 -8.14
CA VAL A 167 6.64 10.72 -7.92
C VAL A 167 6.46 11.08 -6.45
N TYR A 168 6.03 12.32 -6.19
CA TYR A 168 5.76 12.85 -4.86
C TYR A 168 4.25 13.04 -4.70
N VAL A 169 3.66 12.46 -3.66
CA VAL A 169 2.21 12.41 -3.46
C VAL A 169 1.79 12.99 -2.12
N GLU A 170 0.71 13.77 -2.14
CA GLU A 170 0.06 14.29 -0.94
C GLU A 170 -1.45 14.35 -1.13
N ASP A 171 -2.22 14.01 -0.09
CA ASP A 171 -3.64 14.31 0.03
C ASP A 171 -3.81 15.55 0.93
N ILE A 172 -4.33 16.64 0.39
CA ILE A 172 -4.44 17.91 1.09
C ILE A 172 -5.88 18.42 1.17
N PRO A 173 -6.23 19.22 2.20
CA PRO A 173 -7.50 19.94 2.24
C PRO A 173 -7.65 20.91 1.05
N SER A 174 -8.85 21.01 0.49
CA SER A 174 -9.14 21.85 -0.67
C SER A 174 -8.91 23.37 -0.45
N ASN A 175 -8.90 23.81 0.81
CA ASN A 175 -8.61 25.20 1.17
C ASN A 175 -7.10 25.49 1.31
N GLN A 176 -6.22 24.50 1.11
CA GLN A 176 -4.76 24.63 1.32
C GLN A 176 -3.95 24.63 0.01
N ILE A 177 -4.62 24.73 -1.13
CA ILE A 177 -3.99 24.65 -2.46
C ILE A 177 -2.86 25.69 -2.61
N GLU A 178 -3.04 26.92 -2.15
CA GLU A 178 -2.02 27.97 -2.28
C GLU A 178 -0.80 27.70 -1.39
N ASN A 179 -1.02 27.27 -0.14
CA ASN A 179 0.06 26.90 0.76
C ASN A 179 0.85 25.69 0.22
N TRP A 180 0.14 24.66 -0.26
CA TRP A 180 0.75 23.50 -0.91
C TRP A 180 1.61 23.93 -2.10
N ALA A 181 1.07 24.72 -3.03
CA ALA A 181 1.79 25.17 -4.22
C ALA A 181 3.04 25.97 -3.86
N LYS A 182 2.98 26.81 -2.82
CA LYS A 182 4.11 27.60 -2.30
C LYS A 182 5.20 26.69 -1.73
N ILE A 183 4.84 25.68 -0.94
CA ILE A 183 5.77 24.71 -0.34
C ILE A 183 6.44 23.88 -1.44
N GLN A 184 5.65 23.30 -2.34
CA GLN A 184 6.17 22.42 -3.39
C GLN A 184 7.05 23.18 -4.39
N ALA A 185 6.66 24.38 -4.81
CA ALA A 185 7.47 25.18 -5.73
C ALA A 185 8.84 25.53 -5.15
N ASP A 186 8.93 25.85 -3.84
CA ASP A 186 10.22 26.10 -3.18
C ASP A 186 11.05 24.81 -3.08
N ARG A 187 10.42 23.69 -2.72
CA ARG A 187 11.02 22.35 -2.63
C ARG A 187 11.65 21.91 -3.97
N PHE A 188 10.90 21.98 -5.04
CA PHE A 188 11.36 21.54 -6.36
C PHE A 188 12.39 22.47 -7.00
N ARG A 189 12.37 23.76 -6.63
CA ARG A 189 13.29 24.76 -7.17
C ARG A 189 14.63 24.77 -6.47
N ASN A 190 14.64 24.67 -5.14
CA ASN A 190 15.80 24.97 -4.30
C ASN A 190 16.11 23.91 -3.24
N PRO A 191 16.13 22.61 -3.55
CA PRO A 191 16.44 21.62 -2.54
C PRO A 191 17.86 21.82 -2.01
N VAL A 192 18.02 21.68 -0.69
CA VAL A 192 19.32 21.74 -0.01
C VAL A 192 19.68 20.35 0.50
N ILE A 193 20.85 19.86 0.14
CA ILE A 193 21.34 18.54 0.56
C ILE A 193 21.81 18.64 2.02
N ARG A 194 20.93 18.30 2.97
CA ARG A 194 21.17 18.26 4.41
C ARG A 194 21.19 16.84 4.91
N GLY A 195 21.92 16.60 6.01
CA GLY A 195 21.93 15.31 6.66
C GLY A 195 22.33 14.17 5.72
N PHE A 196 23.15 14.45 4.70
CA PHE A 196 23.51 13.50 3.66
C PHE A 196 24.07 12.20 4.25
N HIS A 197 25.02 12.28 5.19
CA HIS A 197 25.60 11.10 5.80
C HIS A 197 24.64 10.33 6.72
N THR A 198 23.75 11.01 7.43
CA THR A 198 22.73 10.36 8.28
C THR A 198 21.67 9.67 7.43
N GLU A 199 21.24 10.30 6.34
CA GLU A 199 20.29 9.67 5.39
C GLU A 199 20.93 8.49 4.67
N LEU A 200 22.22 8.51 4.42
CA LEU A 200 22.95 7.39 3.85
C LEU A 200 22.85 6.13 4.72
N GLU A 201 22.85 6.27 6.06
CA GLU A 201 22.60 5.15 6.98
C GLU A 201 21.21 4.53 6.77
N THR A 202 20.18 5.36 6.57
CA THR A 202 18.83 4.90 6.23
C THR A 202 18.81 4.11 4.92
N ILE A 203 19.48 4.61 3.88
CA ILE A 203 19.60 3.91 2.59
C ILE A 203 20.37 2.58 2.73
N TYR A 204 21.41 2.54 3.58
CA TYR A 204 22.11 1.28 3.88
C TYR A 204 21.17 0.25 4.52
N GLU A 205 20.34 0.66 5.47
CA GLU A 205 19.37 -0.23 6.09
C GLU A 205 18.32 -0.73 5.09
N GLU A 206 17.81 0.14 4.23
CA GLU A 206 16.89 -0.26 3.16
C GLU A 206 17.55 -1.26 2.19
N LYS A 207 18.79 -1.01 1.80
CA LYS A 207 19.53 -1.95 0.95
C LYS A 207 19.74 -3.29 1.67
N ASN A 208 20.12 -3.27 2.94
CA ASN A 208 20.27 -4.50 3.73
C ASN A 208 18.95 -5.26 3.85
N MET A 209 17.83 -4.57 4.09
CA MET A 209 16.49 -5.17 4.07
C MET A 209 16.17 -5.80 2.70
N SER A 210 16.45 -5.08 1.63
CA SER A 210 16.17 -5.55 0.27
C SER A 210 16.92 -6.83 -0.09
N LEU A 211 18.13 -6.99 0.41
CA LEU A 211 18.97 -8.19 0.20
C LEU A 211 18.40 -9.44 0.90
N THR A 212 17.53 -9.27 1.91
CA THR A 212 16.86 -10.39 2.60
C THR A 212 15.51 -10.75 2.01
N GLN A 213 15.00 -9.96 1.05
CA GLN A 213 13.73 -10.20 0.37
C GLN A 213 13.93 -11.10 -0.86
N ASP A 214 13.51 -12.36 -0.75
CA ASP A 214 13.68 -13.33 -1.84
C ASP A 214 12.97 -12.93 -3.12
N SER A 215 11.77 -12.33 -3.01
CA SER A 215 11.03 -11.81 -4.18
C SER A 215 11.84 -10.76 -4.95
N ARG A 216 12.54 -9.86 -4.25
CA ARG A 216 13.37 -8.85 -4.91
C ARG A 216 14.53 -9.47 -5.69
N LYS A 217 15.17 -10.47 -5.12
CA LYS A 217 16.24 -11.22 -5.82
C LYS A 217 15.74 -11.86 -7.10
N VAL A 218 14.52 -12.42 -7.07
CA VAL A 218 13.89 -13.02 -8.26
C VAL A 218 13.69 -11.95 -9.34
N TRP A 219 13.14 -10.78 -8.97
CA TRP A 219 12.86 -9.71 -9.93
C TRP A 219 14.12 -9.08 -10.50
N GLU A 220 15.11 -8.72 -9.66
CA GLU A 220 16.39 -8.17 -10.12
C GLU A 220 17.13 -9.17 -11.04
N THR A 221 17.03 -10.48 -10.77
CA THR A 221 17.61 -11.54 -11.61
C THR A 221 16.84 -11.70 -12.93
N MET A 222 15.50 -11.60 -12.91
CA MET A 222 14.68 -11.64 -14.11
C MET A 222 14.99 -10.45 -15.02
N ASP A 223 15.05 -9.25 -14.45
CA ASP A 223 15.38 -8.04 -15.20
C ASP A 223 16.77 -8.13 -15.81
N ALA A 224 17.77 -8.60 -15.06
CA ALA A 224 19.12 -8.81 -15.58
C ALA A 224 19.19 -9.87 -16.69
N ALA A 225 18.32 -10.87 -16.66
CA ALA A 225 18.23 -11.89 -17.70
C ALA A 225 17.51 -11.38 -18.96
N LEU A 226 16.44 -10.61 -18.81
CA LEU A 226 15.66 -10.04 -19.90
C LEU A 226 16.36 -8.84 -20.55
N PHE A 227 17.10 -8.03 -19.79
CA PHE A 227 17.66 -6.75 -20.22
C PHE A 227 19.16 -6.62 -19.90
N PRO A 228 20.01 -7.51 -20.44
CA PRO A 228 21.43 -7.56 -20.08
C PRO A 228 22.26 -6.32 -20.47
N HIS A 229 21.76 -5.47 -21.36
CA HIS A 229 22.43 -4.26 -21.81
C HIS A 229 21.65 -2.98 -21.46
N HIS A 230 20.36 -3.09 -21.24
CA HIS A 230 19.51 -1.95 -20.86
C HIS A 230 19.59 -1.68 -19.36
N PRO A 231 19.47 -0.43 -18.91
CA PRO A 231 19.48 -0.09 -17.47
C PRO A 231 18.46 -0.83 -16.63
N TYR A 232 17.33 -1.28 -17.19
CA TYR A 232 16.36 -2.11 -16.45
C TYR A 232 16.99 -3.37 -15.84
N GLY A 233 17.96 -3.96 -16.49
CA GLY A 233 18.65 -5.16 -16.01
C GLY A 233 20.06 -4.89 -15.47
N THR A 234 20.68 -3.75 -15.79
CA THR A 234 22.06 -3.45 -15.37
C THR A 234 22.15 -2.51 -14.17
N GLN A 235 21.07 -1.81 -13.83
CA GLN A 235 21.00 -0.85 -12.72
C GLN A 235 19.80 -1.16 -11.83
N THR A 236 20.02 -1.30 -10.52
CA THR A 236 18.93 -1.43 -9.56
C THR A 236 18.56 -0.06 -8.98
N VAL A 237 17.28 0.17 -8.69
CA VAL A 237 16.78 1.45 -8.15
C VAL A 237 17.48 1.83 -6.84
N LEU A 238 17.77 0.85 -5.97
CA LEU A 238 18.51 1.07 -4.72
C LEU A 238 20.03 1.17 -4.90
N GLY A 239 20.52 0.97 -6.12
CA GLY A 239 21.95 0.96 -6.40
C GLY A 239 22.68 -0.28 -5.89
N THR A 240 23.99 -0.33 -6.16
CA THR A 240 24.88 -1.38 -5.66
C THR A 240 25.48 -0.99 -4.31
N GLN A 241 25.89 -2.00 -3.53
CA GLN A 241 26.58 -1.76 -2.25
C GLN A 241 27.87 -0.94 -2.43
N GLU A 242 28.59 -1.15 -3.53
CA GLU A 242 29.82 -0.43 -3.84
C GLU A 242 29.54 1.05 -4.09
N HIS A 243 28.52 1.36 -4.90
CA HIS A 243 28.15 2.74 -5.23
C HIS A 243 27.65 3.49 -4.00
N LEU A 244 26.86 2.85 -3.13
CA LEU A 244 26.42 3.45 -1.87
C LEU A 244 27.58 3.75 -0.91
N LYS A 245 28.67 2.97 -0.93
CA LYS A 245 29.88 3.27 -0.15
C LYS A 245 30.68 4.47 -0.69
N ASN A 246 30.41 4.91 -1.92
CA ASN A 246 31.14 5.98 -2.60
C ASN A 246 30.16 7.07 -3.13
N PRO A 247 29.29 7.65 -2.29
CA PRO A 247 28.27 8.59 -2.72
C PRO A 247 28.88 9.93 -3.16
N SER A 248 28.17 10.65 -4.05
CA SER A 248 28.56 11.97 -4.57
C SER A 248 27.46 12.99 -4.41
N ILE A 249 27.69 14.01 -3.58
CA ILE A 249 26.76 15.16 -3.45
C ILE A 249 26.72 15.97 -4.75
N THR A 250 27.86 16.08 -5.43
CA THR A 250 27.94 16.79 -6.73
C THR A 250 27.08 16.09 -7.78
N ASN A 251 27.08 14.76 -7.86
CA ASN A 251 26.20 14.02 -8.77
C ASN A 251 24.73 14.23 -8.43
N VAL A 252 24.36 14.22 -7.14
CA VAL A 252 22.99 14.52 -6.66
C VAL A 252 22.53 15.91 -7.12
N LYS A 253 23.36 16.94 -6.94
CA LYS A 253 23.04 18.30 -7.40
C LYS A 253 22.91 18.41 -8.92
N ASN A 254 23.78 17.73 -9.65
CA ASN A 254 23.72 17.67 -11.11
C ASN A 254 22.45 16.95 -11.60
N TYR A 255 22.04 15.88 -10.92
CA TYR A 255 20.83 15.13 -11.22
C TYR A 255 19.59 16.00 -11.08
N HIS A 256 19.45 16.73 -9.97
CA HIS A 256 18.38 17.70 -9.76
C HIS A 256 18.34 18.74 -10.88
N LYS A 257 19.47 19.42 -11.12
CA LYS A 257 19.57 20.47 -12.13
C LYS A 257 19.25 19.99 -13.55
N THR A 258 19.50 18.72 -13.84
CA THR A 258 19.27 18.13 -15.16
C THR A 258 17.82 17.75 -15.37
N TYR A 259 17.20 17.04 -14.40
CA TYR A 259 15.95 16.34 -14.59
C TYR A 259 14.75 16.96 -13.87
N TYR A 260 14.96 17.69 -12.75
CA TYR A 260 13.87 18.31 -11.97
C TYR A 260 13.50 19.68 -12.52
N VAL A 261 13.11 19.70 -13.77
CA VAL A 261 12.82 20.89 -14.57
C VAL A 261 11.41 20.80 -15.15
N PRO A 262 10.70 21.95 -15.35
CA PRO A 262 9.27 21.94 -15.67
C PRO A 262 8.93 21.16 -16.95
N ASN A 263 9.78 21.19 -17.96
CA ASN A 263 9.55 20.44 -19.21
C ASN A 263 9.84 18.92 -19.10
N ASN A 264 10.18 18.43 -17.89
CA ASN A 264 10.34 17.02 -17.53
C ASN A 264 9.42 16.61 -16.37
N MET A 265 8.46 17.45 -16.01
CA MET A 265 7.57 17.28 -14.87
C MET A 265 6.10 17.43 -15.24
N ALA A 266 5.25 16.75 -14.45
CA ALA A 266 3.82 16.94 -14.47
C ALA A 266 3.27 17.12 -13.05
N VAL A 267 2.28 18.02 -12.92
CA VAL A 267 1.44 18.16 -11.73
C VAL A 267 0.09 17.53 -12.03
N CYS A 268 -0.26 16.48 -11.30
CA CYS A 268 -1.48 15.70 -11.46
C CYS A 268 -2.36 15.91 -10.24
N VAL A 269 -3.61 16.33 -10.44
CA VAL A 269 -4.51 16.71 -9.34
C VAL A 269 -5.89 16.12 -9.55
N ALA A 270 -6.43 15.47 -8.50
CA ALA A 270 -7.80 14.97 -8.50
C ALA A 270 -8.47 15.27 -7.16
N GLY A 271 -9.70 15.80 -7.17
CA GLY A 271 -10.45 16.10 -5.95
C GLY A 271 -11.30 17.36 -6.04
N ASP A 272 -11.55 17.99 -4.89
CA ASP A 272 -12.41 19.18 -4.79
C ASP A 272 -11.62 20.47 -4.96
N PHE A 273 -11.67 21.04 -6.14
CA PHE A 273 -11.06 22.34 -6.47
C PHE A 273 -11.78 23.02 -7.66
N ASP A 274 -11.54 24.31 -7.82
CA ASP A 274 -11.85 25.02 -9.05
C ASP A 274 -10.67 24.94 -10.02
N PRO A 275 -10.82 24.38 -11.24
CA PRO A 275 -9.70 24.20 -12.18
C PRO A 275 -9.06 25.50 -12.68
N ASP A 276 -9.82 26.57 -12.79
CA ASP A 276 -9.29 27.85 -13.28
C ASP A 276 -8.49 28.58 -12.18
N GLU A 277 -8.89 28.44 -10.91
CA GLU A 277 -8.10 28.89 -9.75
C GLU A 277 -6.86 28.02 -9.55
N MET A 278 -7.00 26.70 -9.69
CA MET A 278 -5.89 25.75 -9.56
C MET A 278 -4.78 26.02 -10.57
N ILE A 279 -5.10 26.16 -11.87
CA ILE A 279 -4.08 26.43 -12.89
C ILE A 279 -3.42 27.81 -12.69
N ALA A 280 -4.17 28.81 -12.24
CA ALA A 280 -3.62 30.12 -11.93
C ALA A 280 -2.64 30.06 -10.74
N THR A 281 -2.95 29.25 -9.74
CA THR A 281 -2.07 29.01 -8.58
C THR A 281 -0.81 28.26 -8.99
N ILE A 282 -0.93 27.21 -9.80
CA ILE A 282 0.23 26.48 -10.31
C ILE A 282 1.12 27.39 -11.17
N ASP A 283 0.56 28.17 -12.10
CA ASP A 283 1.33 29.13 -12.90
C ASP A 283 2.02 30.20 -12.04
N LYS A 284 1.36 30.67 -10.98
CA LYS A 284 1.92 31.65 -10.04
C LYS A 284 3.19 31.17 -9.37
N TYR A 285 3.24 29.88 -8.94
CA TYR A 285 4.33 29.34 -8.15
C TYR A 285 5.35 28.54 -8.97
N PHE A 286 4.94 27.87 -10.05
CA PHE A 286 5.81 27.05 -10.89
C PHE A 286 6.15 27.69 -12.25
N GLY A 287 5.41 28.71 -12.68
CA GLY A 287 5.50 29.26 -14.04
C GLY A 287 6.83 29.93 -14.37
N ASP A 288 7.61 30.37 -13.38
CA ASP A 288 8.92 30.99 -13.54
C ASP A 288 10.09 29.99 -13.47
N MET A 289 9.84 28.71 -13.18
CA MET A 289 10.84 27.65 -13.22
C MET A 289 11.40 27.53 -14.65
N GLN A 290 12.73 27.40 -14.75
CA GLN A 290 13.39 27.37 -16.05
C GLN A 290 13.40 25.94 -16.63
N PRO A 291 13.00 25.76 -17.88
CA PRO A 291 13.12 24.48 -18.57
C PRO A 291 14.58 24.15 -18.86
N ASN A 292 14.86 22.87 -19.06
CA ASN A 292 16.13 22.39 -19.60
C ASN A 292 15.94 22.01 -21.09
N GLU A 293 16.38 22.88 -22.00
CA GLU A 293 16.30 22.63 -23.45
C GLU A 293 17.24 21.47 -23.89
N ASN A 294 18.18 21.08 -23.03
CA ASN A 294 19.16 20.03 -23.30
C ASN A 294 18.94 18.81 -22.40
N LEU A 295 17.69 18.40 -22.19
CA LEU A 295 17.39 17.15 -21.51
C LEU A 295 18.09 15.99 -22.19
N PRO A 296 18.87 15.17 -21.47
CA PRO A 296 19.52 14.02 -22.04
C PRO A 296 18.49 13.05 -22.63
N LYS A 297 18.69 12.67 -23.88
CA LYS A 297 17.98 11.55 -24.49
C LYS A 297 18.82 10.31 -24.25
N LEU A 298 18.28 9.39 -23.46
CA LEU A 298 18.91 8.10 -23.28
C LEU A 298 18.67 7.27 -24.54
N GLU A 299 19.73 6.85 -25.19
CA GLU A 299 19.69 5.96 -26.35
C GLU A 299 20.38 4.65 -25.95
N PHE A 300 19.68 3.55 -26.12
CA PHE A 300 20.17 2.23 -25.76
C PHE A 300 20.28 1.37 -27.02
N GLU A 301 21.30 0.52 -27.07
CA GLU A 301 21.36 -0.55 -28.03
C GLU A 301 20.14 -1.47 -27.82
N PRO A 302 19.39 -1.81 -28.90
CA PRO A 302 18.28 -2.75 -28.78
C PRO A 302 18.75 -4.09 -28.23
N GLU A 303 18.01 -4.63 -27.30
CA GLU A 303 18.32 -5.96 -26.75
C GLU A 303 18.23 -7.04 -27.84
N ALA A 304 19.23 -7.88 -27.94
CA ALA A 304 19.24 -8.98 -28.90
C ALA A 304 18.08 -9.96 -28.63
N PRO A 305 17.47 -10.56 -29.68
CA PRO A 305 16.43 -11.56 -29.48
C PRO A 305 16.93 -12.73 -28.63
N ILE A 306 16.11 -13.17 -27.68
CA ILE A 306 16.37 -14.39 -26.92
C ILE A 306 16.03 -15.58 -27.82
N THR A 307 17.01 -16.44 -28.12
CA THR A 307 16.87 -17.58 -29.04
C THR A 307 16.89 -18.94 -28.33
N GLU A 308 17.26 -18.96 -27.05
CA GLU A 308 17.20 -20.11 -26.15
C GLU A 308 16.87 -19.65 -24.74
N PRO A 309 16.23 -20.48 -23.88
CA PRO A 309 15.85 -20.10 -22.55
C PRO A 309 17.05 -19.69 -21.70
N ILE A 310 16.97 -18.52 -21.09
CA ILE A 310 17.98 -18.03 -20.15
C ILE A 310 17.63 -18.54 -18.75
N VAL A 311 18.40 -19.46 -18.21
CA VAL A 311 18.14 -20.07 -16.90
C VAL A 311 18.98 -19.39 -15.83
N ARG A 312 18.33 -19.03 -14.70
CA ARG A 312 18.97 -18.45 -13.51
C ARG A 312 18.45 -19.14 -12.26
N GLU A 313 19.26 -19.15 -11.20
CA GLU A 313 18.87 -19.62 -9.88
C GLU A 313 19.18 -18.57 -8.83
N VAL A 314 18.29 -18.39 -7.87
CA VAL A 314 18.47 -17.56 -6.68
C VAL A 314 18.16 -18.37 -5.44
N TYR A 315 18.84 -18.06 -4.33
CA TYR A 315 18.66 -18.74 -3.06
C TYR A 315 18.15 -17.78 -2.01
N GLY A 316 17.31 -18.27 -1.10
CA GLY A 316 16.80 -17.52 0.03
C GLY A 316 16.01 -18.40 1.00
N LEU A 317 15.67 -17.86 2.15
CA LEU A 317 15.07 -18.61 3.26
C LEU A 317 13.59 -18.97 3.03
N GLU A 318 12.88 -18.19 2.18
CA GLU A 318 11.47 -18.44 1.93
C GLU A 318 11.24 -19.62 0.99
N ALA A 319 9.97 -20.02 0.84
CA ALA A 319 9.55 -21.15 0.01
C ALA A 319 9.94 -21.02 -1.47
N GLU A 320 10.18 -22.14 -2.11
CA GLU A 320 10.57 -22.25 -3.51
C GLU A 320 9.48 -21.77 -4.48
N ASN A 321 9.91 -21.16 -5.60
CA ASN A 321 9.03 -20.79 -6.71
C ASN A 321 9.81 -20.78 -8.04
N VAL A 322 9.07 -20.75 -9.15
CA VAL A 322 9.63 -20.55 -10.49
C VAL A 322 8.90 -19.40 -11.17
N THR A 323 9.66 -18.52 -11.81
CA THR A 323 9.16 -17.38 -12.59
C THR A 323 9.72 -17.43 -14.01
N LEU A 324 8.85 -17.27 -15.01
CA LEU A 324 9.21 -17.18 -16.41
C LEU A 324 8.84 -15.80 -16.94
N GLY A 325 9.70 -15.23 -17.78
CA GLY A 325 9.50 -13.88 -18.34
C GLY A 325 9.84 -13.80 -19.82
N TRP A 326 8.99 -13.12 -20.58
CA TRP A 326 9.20 -12.74 -21.98
C TRP A 326 9.32 -11.22 -22.08
N ARG A 327 10.22 -10.77 -22.96
CA ARG A 327 10.37 -9.35 -23.25
C ARG A 327 9.28 -8.86 -24.18
N LEU A 328 8.67 -7.71 -23.85
CA LEU A 328 7.67 -7.03 -24.65
C LEU A 328 8.17 -5.66 -25.11
N PRO A 329 7.53 -5.03 -26.10
CA PRO A 329 7.85 -3.66 -26.49
C PRO A 329 7.46 -2.65 -25.38
N GLY A 330 7.96 -1.41 -25.51
CA GLY A 330 7.63 -0.32 -24.58
C GLY A 330 6.16 0.10 -24.63
N ALA A 331 5.74 0.85 -23.60
CA ALA A 331 4.34 1.22 -23.31
C ALA A 331 3.60 1.93 -24.46
N THR A 332 4.32 2.64 -25.35
CA THR A 332 3.72 3.36 -26.49
C THR A 332 3.43 2.48 -27.70
N ASP A 333 3.83 1.20 -27.67
CA ASP A 333 3.52 0.27 -28.76
C ASP A 333 2.02 -0.10 -28.75
N LYS A 334 1.38 -0.04 -29.92
CA LYS A 334 -0.06 -0.31 -30.05
C LYS A 334 -0.48 -1.75 -29.73
N SER A 335 0.47 -2.68 -29.66
CA SER A 335 0.20 -4.07 -29.29
C SER A 335 -0.19 -4.23 -27.82
N TRP A 336 -0.09 -3.17 -26.99
CA TRP A 336 -0.48 -3.23 -25.57
C TRP A 336 -1.97 -3.46 -25.36
N ASP A 337 -2.84 -3.01 -26.25
CA ASP A 337 -4.27 -3.36 -26.17
C ASP A 337 -4.47 -4.89 -26.21
N VAL A 338 -3.72 -5.59 -27.07
CA VAL A 338 -3.74 -7.07 -27.15
C VAL A 338 -3.01 -7.69 -25.96
N ALA A 339 -1.89 -7.12 -25.51
CA ALA A 339 -1.14 -7.61 -24.37
C ALA A 339 -2.00 -7.65 -23.08
N ASN A 340 -2.82 -6.63 -22.86
CA ASN A 340 -3.75 -6.56 -21.73
C ASN A 340 -4.82 -7.67 -21.80
N ILE A 341 -5.38 -7.93 -22.98
CA ILE A 341 -6.31 -9.06 -23.21
C ILE A 341 -5.60 -10.39 -22.93
N VAL A 342 -4.39 -10.60 -23.48
CA VAL A 342 -3.59 -11.81 -23.27
C VAL A 342 -3.27 -12.01 -21.78
N GLY A 343 -2.90 -10.93 -21.07
CA GLY A 343 -2.67 -10.97 -19.63
C GLY A 343 -3.88 -11.44 -18.84
N SER A 344 -5.09 -10.99 -19.22
CA SER A 344 -6.33 -11.44 -18.60
C SER A 344 -6.74 -12.85 -19.01
N ILE A 345 -6.48 -13.27 -20.25
CA ILE A 345 -6.76 -14.65 -20.69
C ILE A 345 -5.86 -15.64 -19.97
N ILE A 346 -4.60 -15.32 -19.75
CA ILE A 346 -3.70 -16.21 -19.01
C ILE A 346 -4.06 -16.30 -17.53
N TYR A 347 -4.38 -15.14 -16.91
CA TYR A 347 -4.72 -15.07 -15.49
C TYR A 347 -5.49 -13.79 -15.17
N ASN A 348 -6.63 -13.93 -14.51
CA ASN A 348 -7.43 -12.78 -14.05
C ASN A 348 -7.95 -12.94 -12.60
N GLY A 349 -7.52 -13.98 -11.90
CA GLY A 349 -7.92 -14.30 -10.54
C GLY A 349 -9.26 -15.03 -10.44
N GLN A 350 -9.91 -15.39 -11.58
CA GLN A 350 -11.22 -16.02 -11.59
C GLN A 350 -11.37 -17.08 -12.70
N ALA A 351 -11.15 -16.69 -13.97
CA ALA A 351 -11.48 -17.52 -15.13
C ALA A 351 -10.40 -17.53 -16.22
N GLY A 352 -9.17 -17.10 -15.92
CA GLY A 352 -8.04 -17.26 -16.85
C GLY A 352 -7.59 -18.71 -16.97
N LEU A 353 -6.74 -19.00 -17.96
CA LEU A 353 -6.24 -20.35 -18.19
C LEU A 353 -5.52 -20.92 -16.95
N ILE A 354 -4.65 -20.14 -16.33
CA ILE A 354 -3.97 -20.53 -15.07
C ILE A 354 -4.99 -20.72 -13.95
N ASP A 355 -6.00 -19.83 -13.86
CA ASP A 355 -7.02 -19.92 -12.82
C ASP A 355 -7.78 -21.24 -12.89
N LEU A 356 -8.30 -21.59 -14.08
CA LEU A 356 -9.15 -22.76 -14.26
C LEU A 356 -8.33 -24.07 -14.30
N ASP A 357 -7.24 -24.09 -15.07
CA ASP A 357 -6.54 -25.31 -15.39
C ASP A 357 -5.46 -25.72 -14.39
N LEU A 358 -4.92 -24.75 -13.62
CA LEU A 358 -3.86 -25.02 -12.65
C LEU A 358 -4.33 -24.80 -11.22
N VAL A 359 -4.93 -23.64 -10.91
CA VAL A 359 -5.34 -23.28 -9.54
C VAL A 359 -6.62 -24.02 -9.13
N GLN A 360 -7.69 -23.90 -9.92
CA GLN A 360 -8.97 -24.56 -9.65
C GLN A 360 -8.84 -26.08 -9.68
N GLN A 361 -8.02 -26.61 -10.57
CA GLN A 361 -7.70 -28.04 -10.65
C GLN A 361 -6.66 -28.49 -9.60
N GLN A 362 -6.20 -27.59 -8.75
CA GLN A 362 -5.22 -27.86 -7.68
C GLN A 362 -3.95 -28.57 -8.18
N LYS A 363 -3.46 -28.23 -9.41
CA LYS A 363 -2.25 -28.83 -9.99
C LYS A 363 -0.97 -28.18 -9.48
N VAL A 364 -1.07 -27.01 -8.90
CA VAL A 364 0.02 -26.24 -8.27
C VAL A 364 -0.48 -25.66 -6.95
N LEU A 365 0.42 -25.27 -6.06
CA LEU A 365 0.03 -24.60 -4.82
C LEU A 365 -0.49 -23.19 -5.08
N MET A 366 0.13 -22.50 -6.04
CA MET A 366 -0.23 -21.14 -6.50
C MET A 366 0.38 -20.91 -7.88
N ALA A 367 -0.34 -20.23 -8.75
CA ALA A 367 0.22 -19.72 -10.00
C ALA A 367 -0.52 -18.44 -10.41
N TYR A 368 0.16 -17.58 -11.17
CA TYR A 368 -0.37 -16.35 -11.73
C TYR A 368 0.40 -15.92 -12.97
N GLY A 369 -0.15 -14.96 -13.72
CA GLY A 369 0.52 -14.36 -14.86
C GLY A 369 -0.03 -12.96 -15.17
N TYR A 370 0.77 -12.13 -15.83
CA TYR A 370 0.37 -10.79 -16.25
C TYR A 370 1.31 -10.20 -17.30
N ALA A 371 0.85 -9.17 -17.99
CA ALA A 371 1.69 -8.29 -18.80
C ALA A 371 1.94 -6.97 -18.06
N SER A 372 3.17 -6.45 -18.11
CA SER A 372 3.56 -5.20 -17.45
C SER A 372 4.32 -4.31 -18.42
N ALA A 373 3.82 -3.08 -18.60
CA ALA A 373 4.43 -2.07 -19.46
C ALA A 373 5.42 -1.19 -18.68
N GLN A 374 6.51 -0.81 -19.35
CA GLN A 374 7.41 0.26 -18.95
C GLN A 374 7.72 1.10 -20.20
N PRO A 375 8.25 2.33 -20.10
CA PRO A 375 8.48 3.19 -21.26
C PRO A 375 9.29 2.58 -22.40
N ASP A 376 10.40 1.89 -22.11
CA ASP A 376 11.31 1.39 -23.14
C ASP A 376 11.02 -0.06 -23.52
N TYR A 377 10.67 -0.89 -22.57
CA TYR A 377 10.30 -2.31 -22.73
C TYR A 377 9.17 -2.67 -21.80
N GLY A 378 8.56 -3.82 -22.01
CA GLY A 378 7.64 -4.46 -21.09
C GLY A 378 7.99 -5.92 -20.87
N GLN A 379 7.22 -6.58 -20.05
CA GLN A 379 7.39 -7.99 -19.69
C GLN A 379 6.05 -8.73 -19.68
N PHE A 380 6.07 -9.98 -20.12
CA PHE A 380 5.01 -10.93 -19.85
C PHE A 380 5.55 -11.96 -18.87
N ILE A 381 4.90 -12.12 -17.74
CA ILE A 381 5.35 -12.96 -16.62
C ILE A 381 4.33 -14.06 -16.37
N VAL A 382 4.82 -15.27 -16.08
CA VAL A 382 4.05 -16.32 -15.40
C VAL A 382 4.89 -16.92 -14.29
N ALA A 383 4.29 -17.18 -13.15
CA ALA A 383 4.99 -17.69 -11.97
C ALA A 383 4.16 -18.74 -11.23
N GLY A 384 4.83 -19.63 -10.50
CA GLY A 384 4.13 -20.65 -9.74
C GLY A 384 4.95 -21.22 -8.57
N ARG A 385 4.23 -21.77 -7.61
CA ARG A 385 4.77 -22.43 -6.42
C ARG A 385 4.39 -23.89 -6.41
N PRO A 386 5.32 -24.81 -6.07
CA PRO A 386 5.10 -26.24 -6.09
C PRO A 386 4.24 -26.70 -4.91
N LYS A 387 3.45 -27.73 -5.15
CA LYS A 387 2.82 -28.55 -4.11
C LYS A 387 3.87 -29.37 -3.36
N ALA A 388 3.44 -30.04 -2.31
CA ALA A 388 4.31 -30.98 -1.59
C ALA A 388 4.82 -32.09 -2.52
N GLY A 389 6.13 -32.21 -2.63
CA GLY A 389 6.78 -33.21 -3.49
C GLY A 389 6.82 -32.90 -4.99
N GLN A 390 6.23 -31.80 -5.42
CA GLN A 390 6.31 -31.32 -6.81
C GLN A 390 7.61 -30.55 -7.05
N THR A 391 8.24 -30.77 -8.17
CA THR A 391 9.46 -30.05 -8.57
C THR A 391 9.15 -28.73 -9.25
N LEU A 392 10.09 -27.79 -9.21
CA LEU A 392 9.97 -26.52 -9.93
C LEU A 392 9.92 -26.72 -11.45
N ASP A 393 10.55 -27.77 -11.98
CA ASP A 393 10.47 -28.14 -13.41
C ASP A 393 9.07 -28.58 -13.81
N GLU A 394 8.37 -29.35 -12.98
CA GLU A 394 6.97 -29.73 -13.22
C GLU A 394 6.05 -28.48 -13.21
N VAL A 395 6.26 -27.54 -12.30
CA VAL A 395 5.50 -26.26 -12.29
C VAL A 395 5.80 -25.43 -13.55
N ARG A 396 7.09 -25.32 -13.94
CA ARG A 396 7.48 -24.66 -15.20
C ARG A 396 6.76 -25.27 -16.42
N ASP A 397 6.74 -26.60 -16.53
CA ASP A 397 6.15 -27.28 -17.67
C ASP A 397 4.64 -27.06 -17.74
N LEU A 398 3.95 -27.02 -16.59
CA LEU A 398 2.53 -26.64 -16.49
C LEU A 398 2.30 -25.19 -16.96
N LEU A 399 3.09 -24.22 -16.48
CA LEU A 399 2.97 -22.83 -16.89
C LEU A 399 3.22 -22.64 -18.41
N LEU A 400 4.25 -23.31 -18.96
CA LEU A 400 4.54 -23.28 -20.39
C LEU A 400 3.41 -23.91 -21.24
N ALA A 401 2.73 -24.92 -20.73
CA ALA A 401 1.57 -25.52 -21.40
C ALA A 401 0.42 -24.50 -21.50
N GLU A 402 0.16 -23.70 -20.45
CA GLU A 402 -0.87 -22.65 -20.51
C GLU A 402 -0.49 -21.54 -21.49
N VAL A 403 0.76 -21.10 -21.49
CA VAL A 403 1.25 -20.12 -22.51
C VAL A 403 1.14 -20.68 -23.93
N ALA A 404 1.34 -21.99 -24.15
CA ALA A 404 1.18 -22.64 -25.45
C ALA A 404 -0.27 -22.58 -25.95
N LYS A 405 -1.27 -22.62 -25.07
CA LYS A 405 -2.69 -22.46 -25.43
C LYS A 405 -2.98 -21.09 -26.04
N LEU A 406 -2.34 -20.03 -25.58
CA LEU A 406 -2.45 -18.69 -26.21
C LEU A 406 -1.98 -18.71 -27.66
N ARG A 407 -0.87 -19.39 -27.96
CA ARG A 407 -0.31 -19.48 -29.32
C ARG A 407 -1.14 -20.34 -30.28
N THR A 408 -1.78 -21.37 -29.74
CA THR A 408 -2.62 -22.28 -30.51
C THR A 408 -4.08 -21.84 -30.62
N GLY A 409 -4.48 -20.88 -29.82
CA GLY A 409 -5.86 -20.43 -29.71
C GLY A 409 -6.75 -21.41 -28.95
N ASP A 410 -6.19 -22.22 -28.04
CA ASP A 410 -6.93 -23.17 -27.22
C ASP A 410 -7.47 -22.48 -25.96
N PHE A 411 -8.40 -21.54 -26.16
CA PHE A 411 -9.11 -20.82 -25.12
C PHE A 411 -10.50 -20.40 -25.61
N ASP A 412 -11.43 -20.16 -24.69
CA ASP A 412 -12.77 -19.68 -25.04
C ASP A 412 -12.71 -18.23 -25.56
N GLU A 413 -13.23 -17.99 -26.78
CA GLU A 413 -13.28 -16.67 -27.40
C GLU A 413 -14.11 -15.68 -26.58
N LYS A 414 -15.08 -16.15 -25.78
CA LYS A 414 -15.87 -15.30 -24.89
C LYS A 414 -15.03 -14.54 -23.86
N LEU A 415 -13.87 -15.09 -23.43
CA LEU A 415 -12.96 -14.44 -22.51
C LEU A 415 -12.51 -13.05 -23.00
N ILE A 416 -12.44 -12.82 -24.31
CA ILE A 416 -12.06 -11.52 -24.85
C ILE A 416 -13.09 -10.46 -24.47
N GLN A 417 -14.37 -10.71 -24.71
CA GLN A 417 -15.44 -9.76 -24.37
C GLN A 417 -15.65 -9.66 -22.86
N ALA A 418 -15.56 -10.78 -22.14
CA ALA A 418 -15.62 -10.79 -20.68
C ALA A 418 -14.49 -9.91 -20.07
N THR A 419 -13.27 -10.03 -20.59
CA THR A 419 -12.15 -9.18 -20.20
C THR A 419 -12.47 -7.69 -20.41
N VAL A 420 -13.01 -7.30 -21.57
CA VAL A 420 -13.39 -5.90 -21.83
C VAL A 420 -14.42 -5.40 -20.81
N ASN A 421 -15.41 -6.23 -20.45
CA ASN A 421 -16.42 -5.87 -19.45
C ASN A 421 -15.80 -5.70 -18.06
N ASN A 422 -14.86 -6.57 -17.68
CA ASN A 422 -14.16 -6.46 -16.39
C ASN A 422 -13.21 -5.24 -16.37
N TYR A 423 -12.54 -4.92 -17.47
CA TYR A 423 -11.77 -3.67 -17.57
C TYR A 423 -12.67 -2.43 -17.43
N LYS A 424 -13.87 -2.44 -18.04
CA LYS A 424 -14.84 -1.36 -17.85
C LYS A 424 -15.20 -1.18 -16.37
N MET A 425 -15.45 -2.26 -15.64
CA MET A 425 -15.71 -2.22 -14.19
C MET A 425 -14.51 -1.69 -13.40
N GLN A 426 -13.30 -2.14 -13.73
CA GLN A 426 -12.07 -1.64 -13.09
C GLN A 426 -11.88 -0.13 -13.32
N LEU A 427 -12.13 0.36 -14.54
CA LEU A 427 -12.08 1.78 -14.84
C LEU A 427 -13.10 2.58 -14.03
N MET A 428 -14.33 2.07 -13.85
CA MET A 428 -15.33 2.70 -12.98
C MET A 428 -14.81 2.81 -11.55
N ARG A 429 -14.24 1.75 -10.97
CA ARG A 429 -13.63 1.76 -9.63
C ARG A 429 -12.46 2.74 -9.53
N GLN A 430 -11.60 2.79 -10.55
CA GLN A 430 -10.48 3.75 -10.60
C GLN A 430 -10.97 5.20 -10.55
N THR A 431 -12.13 5.50 -11.15
CA THR A 431 -12.71 6.86 -11.14
C THR A 431 -13.33 7.23 -9.80
N GLU A 432 -13.51 6.31 -8.87
CA GLU A 432 -14.03 6.61 -7.53
C GLU A 432 -12.97 7.26 -6.64
N ASP A 433 -11.71 6.86 -6.76
CA ASP A 433 -10.65 7.26 -5.85
C ASP A 433 -9.76 8.37 -6.44
N ASN A 434 -9.50 9.43 -5.64
CA ASN A 434 -8.70 10.56 -6.08
C ASN A 434 -7.22 10.21 -6.30
N ASN A 435 -6.66 9.31 -5.49
CA ASN A 435 -5.28 8.86 -5.66
C ASN A 435 -5.13 8.08 -6.98
N SER A 436 -6.06 7.16 -7.26
CA SER A 436 -6.07 6.39 -8.52
C SER A 436 -6.20 7.29 -9.74
N ARG A 437 -7.03 8.35 -9.67
CA ARG A 437 -7.13 9.37 -10.75
C ARG A 437 -5.81 10.11 -10.96
N ALA A 438 -5.20 10.64 -9.88
CA ALA A 438 -3.96 11.40 -9.97
C ALA A 438 -2.79 10.55 -10.47
N LEU A 439 -2.69 9.30 -10.01
CA LEU A 439 -1.65 8.37 -10.46
C LEU A 439 -1.85 7.91 -11.92
N ALA A 440 -3.09 7.75 -12.40
CA ALA A 440 -3.34 7.46 -13.82
C ALA A 440 -2.73 8.54 -14.74
N PHE A 441 -2.88 9.80 -14.35
CA PHE A 441 -2.26 10.91 -15.08
C PHE A 441 -0.73 10.88 -14.99
N ALA A 442 -0.19 10.61 -13.79
CA ALA A 442 1.25 10.51 -13.59
C ALA A 442 1.86 9.39 -14.46
N TYR A 443 1.23 8.21 -14.49
CA TYR A 443 1.70 7.09 -15.33
C TYR A 443 1.58 7.40 -16.82
N SER A 444 0.46 7.99 -17.28
CA SER A 444 0.31 8.40 -18.68
C SER A 444 1.42 9.39 -19.10
N PHE A 445 1.70 10.39 -18.25
CA PHE A 445 2.80 11.33 -18.48
C PHE A 445 4.16 10.63 -18.56
N ILE A 446 4.49 9.78 -17.58
CA ILE A 446 5.79 9.09 -17.49
C ILE A 446 5.98 8.12 -18.66
N TYR A 447 4.96 7.33 -18.98
CA TYR A 447 5.02 6.34 -20.06
C TYR A 447 4.98 6.99 -21.45
N GLY A 448 4.57 8.28 -21.50
CA GLY A 448 4.48 9.01 -22.75
C GLY A 448 3.31 8.57 -23.65
N THR A 449 2.28 7.98 -23.04
CA THR A 449 1.04 7.62 -23.70
C THR A 449 0.15 8.86 -23.88
N ASP A 450 -0.66 8.88 -24.94
CA ASP A 450 -1.62 9.94 -25.15
C ASP A 450 -2.88 9.68 -24.29
N TRP A 451 -3.33 10.66 -23.52
CA TRP A 451 -4.53 10.53 -22.71
C TRP A 451 -5.78 10.17 -23.53
N ALA A 452 -5.85 10.60 -24.79
CA ALA A 452 -6.92 10.17 -25.70
C ALA A 452 -6.84 8.67 -26.02
N ASP A 453 -5.65 8.11 -26.13
CA ASP A 453 -5.47 6.66 -26.32
C ASP A 453 -5.90 5.89 -25.07
N GLU A 454 -5.61 6.38 -23.85
CA GLU A 454 -6.08 5.78 -22.60
C GLU A 454 -7.61 5.78 -22.52
N VAL A 455 -8.25 6.93 -22.75
CA VAL A 455 -9.72 7.08 -22.69
C VAL A 455 -10.43 6.14 -23.67
N HIS A 456 -9.85 5.92 -24.87
CA HIS A 456 -10.45 5.07 -25.90
C HIS A 456 -9.89 3.64 -25.94
N GLN A 457 -9.16 3.23 -24.93
CA GLN A 457 -8.57 1.88 -24.85
C GLN A 457 -9.65 0.79 -24.94
N LEU A 458 -10.74 0.90 -24.16
CA LEU A 458 -11.84 -0.07 -24.18
C LEU A 458 -12.47 -0.21 -25.57
N ASP A 459 -12.62 0.90 -26.31
CA ASP A 459 -13.17 0.89 -27.68
C ASP A 459 -12.26 0.14 -28.66
N ARG A 460 -10.95 0.11 -28.42
CA ARG A 460 -9.98 -0.64 -29.21
C ARG A 460 -9.94 -2.09 -28.79
N MET A 461 -9.88 -2.36 -27.49
CA MET A 461 -9.90 -3.73 -26.94
C MET A 461 -11.14 -4.51 -27.38
N ALA A 462 -12.32 -3.86 -27.43
CA ALA A 462 -13.57 -4.48 -27.88
C ALA A 462 -13.56 -4.95 -29.35
N LYS A 463 -12.55 -4.57 -30.13
CA LYS A 463 -12.39 -4.99 -31.55
C LYS A 463 -11.38 -6.11 -31.73
N ILE A 464 -10.67 -6.49 -30.67
CA ILE A 464 -9.66 -7.54 -30.72
C ILE A 464 -10.35 -8.87 -30.94
N THR A 465 -9.81 -9.63 -31.89
CA THR A 465 -10.28 -10.98 -32.26
C THR A 465 -9.40 -12.06 -31.64
N LYS A 466 -9.91 -13.26 -31.59
CA LYS A 466 -9.12 -14.43 -31.19
C LYS A 466 -7.84 -14.59 -32.03
N GLN A 467 -7.91 -14.29 -33.34
CA GLN A 467 -6.73 -14.35 -34.22
C GLN A 467 -5.68 -13.30 -33.85
N ASP A 468 -6.08 -12.07 -33.43
CA ASP A 468 -5.14 -11.05 -32.96
C ASP A 468 -4.37 -11.50 -31.73
N VAL A 469 -5.05 -12.18 -30.78
CA VAL A 469 -4.44 -12.78 -29.58
C VAL A 469 -3.43 -13.87 -29.97
N VAL A 470 -3.81 -14.78 -30.87
CA VAL A 470 -2.94 -15.86 -31.36
C VAL A 470 -1.70 -15.32 -32.09
N ASP A 471 -1.89 -14.35 -32.99
CA ASP A 471 -0.80 -13.73 -33.74
C ASP A 471 0.17 -13.00 -32.81
N TRP A 472 -0.38 -12.27 -31.82
CA TRP A 472 0.42 -11.58 -30.79
C TRP A 472 1.22 -12.58 -29.93
N ALA A 473 0.57 -13.65 -29.45
CA ALA A 473 1.22 -14.67 -28.64
C ALA A 473 2.35 -15.38 -29.41
N ASN A 474 2.12 -15.71 -30.71
CA ASN A 474 3.15 -16.31 -31.55
C ASN A 474 4.33 -15.35 -31.81
N LYS A 475 4.09 -14.03 -31.84
CA LYS A 475 5.13 -13.03 -32.06
C LYS A 475 6.00 -12.82 -30.82
N TYR A 476 5.39 -12.73 -29.62
CA TYR A 476 6.07 -12.29 -28.40
C TYR A 476 6.34 -13.40 -27.39
N LEU A 477 5.51 -14.46 -27.34
CA LEU A 477 5.64 -15.57 -26.39
C LEU A 477 6.21 -16.83 -27.07
N GLY A 478 7.38 -16.68 -27.70
CA GLY A 478 8.01 -17.80 -28.42
C GLY A 478 8.44 -18.92 -27.46
N GLU A 479 8.51 -20.17 -28.02
CA GLU A 479 8.82 -21.39 -27.26
C GLU A 479 10.21 -21.44 -26.65
N GLN A 480 11.14 -20.62 -27.14
CA GLN A 480 12.53 -20.59 -26.69
C GLN A 480 12.97 -19.17 -26.27
N SER A 481 12.09 -18.16 -26.40
CA SER A 481 12.46 -16.75 -26.25
C SER A 481 12.13 -16.16 -24.88
N TYR A 482 12.50 -16.84 -23.78
CA TYR A 482 12.16 -16.42 -22.42
C TYR A 482 13.31 -16.62 -21.43
N ALA A 483 13.21 -15.99 -20.27
CA ALA A 483 14.07 -16.22 -19.11
C ALA A 483 13.31 -17.02 -18.04
N ILE A 484 14.03 -17.86 -17.30
CA ILE A 484 13.53 -18.60 -16.14
C ILE A 484 14.39 -18.24 -14.92
N VAL A 485 13.73 -17.92 -13.82
CA VAL A 485 14.37 -17.80 -12.52
C VAL A 485 13.78 -18.84 -11.58
N TYR A 486 14.62 -19.77 -11.14
CA TYR A 486 14.30 -20.72 -10.08
C TYR A 486 14.72 -20.11 -8.73
N LYS A 487 13.76 -19.85 -7.87
CA LYS A 487 14.02 -19.51 -6.46
C LYS A 487 14.02 -20.77 -5.64
N ARG A 488 15.17 -21.09 -5.04
CA ARG A 488 15.36 -22.27 -4.21
C ARG A 488 15.50 -21.90 -2.75
N GLU A 489 15.03 -22.78 -1.86
CA GLU A 489 15.25 -22.65 -0.43
C GLU A 489 16.72 -22.90 -0.10
N GLY A 490 17.31 -22.03 0.72
CA GLY A 490 18.68 -22.13 1.17
C GLY A 490 19.32 -20.79 1.51
N GLU A 491 20.45 -20.85 2.19
CA GLU A 491 21.23 -19.65 2.52
C GLU A 491 21.87 -19.05 1.27
N ASP A 492 21.63 -17.78 1.04
CA ASP A 492 22.36 -17.01 0.02
C ASP A 492 23.70 -16.52 0.57
N LYS A 493 24.77 -17.25 0.25
CA LYS A 493 26.13 -16.95 0.68
C LYS A 493 26.75 -15.74 -0.02
N SER A 494 26.11 -15.21 -1.06
CA SER A 494 26.58 -14.02 -1.78
C SER A 494 26.21 -12.71 -1.06
N VAL A 495 25.21 -12.73 -0.20
CA VAL A 495 24.74 -11.57 0.54
C VAL A 495 25.76 -11.16 1.60
N GLN A 496 26.36 -9.98 1.39
CA GLN A 496 27.22 -9.32 2.38
C GLN A 496 26.46 -8.11 2.93
N LYS A 497 26.36 -8.04 4.27
CA LYS A 497 25.82 -6.85 4.93
C LYS A 497 26.73 -5.65 4.73
N ILE A 498 26.17 -4.51 4.37
CA ILE A 498 26.90 -3.24 4.39
C ILE A 498 27.11 -2.87 5.86
N ALA A 499 28.38 -2.77 6.27
CA ALA A 499 28.70 -2.20 7.57
C ALA A 499 28.60 -0.68 7.48
N ALA A 500 27.68 -0.11 8.27
CA ALA A 500 27.54 1.33 8.39
C ALA A 500 28.71 1.91 9.22
N PRO A 501 29.31 3.05 8.84
CA PRO A 501 30.23 3.77 9.69
C PRO A 501 29.51 4.26 10.97
N LYS A 502 30.24 4.41 12.07
CA LYS A 502 29.67 5.04 13.26
C LYS A 502 29.47 6.53 13.02
N ILE A 503 28.26 7.00 13.25
CA ILE A 503 27.88 8.42 13.16
C ILE A 503 27.55 8.98 14.55
N THR A 504 27.79 10.28 14.73
CA THR A 504 27.39 11.01 15.93
C THR A 504 25.88 11.34 15.83
N PRO A 505 25.06 11.00 16.86
CA PRO A 505 23.65 11.36 16.87
C PRO A 505 23.42 12.86 16.68
N ILE A 506 22.50 13.22 15.78
CA ILE A 506 22.24 14.62 15.44
C ILE A 506 21.34 15.32 16.50
N VAL A 507 21.38 16.66 16.50
CA VAL A 507 20.49 17.47 17.33
C VAL A 507 19.13 17.60 16.64
N THR A 508 18.04 17.25 17.33
CA THR A 508 16.69 17.24 16.73
C THR A 508 16.03 18.62 16.62
N ASN A 509 16.46 19.62 17.40
CA ASN A 509 15.94 21.00 17.36
C ASN A 509 14.40 21.10 17.29
N ARG A 510 13.68 20.29 18.08
CA ARG A 510 12.21 20.13 17.99
C ARG A 510 11.44 21.44 18.13
N ASP A 511 11.91 22.32 19.01
CA ASP A 511 11.25 23.60 19.32
C ASP A 511 11.58 24.70 18.32
N LYS A 512 12.51 24.42 17.38
CA LYS A 512 12.84 25.40 16.34
C LYS A 512 11.91 25.23 15.15
N GLN A 513 11.59 26.37 14.54
CA GLN A 513 10.89 26.43 13.27
C GLN A 513 11.41 27.61 12.45
N SER A 514 11.31 27.47 11.12
CA SER A 514 11.70 28.53 10.20
C SER A 514 10.64 29.65 10.12
N ASP A 515 11.03 30.80 9.62
CA ASP A 515 10.10 31.87 9.28
C ASP A 515 9.12 31.44 8.19
N PHE A 516 9.55 30.49 7.33
CA PHE A 516 8.70 29.93 6.27
C PHE A 516 7.54 29.12 6.88
N LEU A 517 7.81 28.20 7.79
CA LEU A 517 6.77 27.45 8.50
C LEU A 517 5.84 28.40 9.27
N THR A 518 6.40 29.36 9.99
CA THR A 518 5.63 30.40 10.69
C THR A 518 4.69 31.14 9.73
N SER A 519 5.15 31.48 8.51
CA SER A 519 4.34 32.17 7.50
C SER A 519 3.18 31.31 6.96
N ILE A 520 3.37 29.99 6.89
CA ILE A 520 2.33 29.03 6.50
C ILE A 520 1.27 28.91 7.59
N GLN A 521 1.68 28.74 8.84
CA GLN A 521 0.77 28.65 10.00
C GLN A 521 -0.07 29.93 10.18
N GLN A 522 0.51 31.10 9.90
CA GLN A 522 -0.17 32.39 10.00
C GLN A 522 -0.97 32.76 8.75
N SER A 523 -0.96 31.94 7.70
CA SER A 523 -1.73 32.21 6.50
C SER A 523 -3.24 32.18 6.78
N THR A 524 -3.96 33.15 6.23
CA THR A 524 -5.42 33.20 6.37
C THR A 524 -6.06 32.25 5.37
N VAL A 525 -6.65 31.18 5.87
CA VAL A 525 -7.36 30.17 5.08
C VAL A 525 -8.81 30.10 5.52
N LYS A 526 -9.75 30.03 4.58
CA LYS A 526 -11.16 29.86 4.92
C LYS A 526 -11.34 28.47 5.54
N PRO A 527 -11.83 28.36 6.79
CA PRO A 527 -12.02 27.05 7.42
C PRO A 527 -13.09 26.23 6.68
N ILE A 528 -12.86 24.93 6.62
CA ILE A 528 -13.83 23.95 6.17
C ILE A 528 -14.63 23.50 7.41
N GLU A 529 -15.94 23.50 7.32
CA GLU A 529 -16.78 22.98 8.41
C GLU A 529 -16.74 21.45 8.45
N PRO A 530 -16.59 20.85 9.63
CA PRO A 530 -16.62 19.39 9.77
C PRO A 530 -18.00 18.84 9.44
N VAL A 531 -18.01 17.66 8.82
CA VAL A 531 -19.26 16.91 8.56
C VAL A 531 -19.05 15.50 9.07
N PHE A 532 -19.83 15.13 10.07
CA PHE A 532 -19.84 13.80 10.68
C PHE A 532 -21.02 13.00 10.16
N VAL A 533 -20.89 11.67 10.17
CA VAL A 533 -21.95 10.80 9.69
C VAL A 533 -23.20 10.92 10.54
N ASN A 534 -24.33 11.14 9.87
CA ASN A 534 -25.64 11.04 10.46
C ASN A 534 -26.32 9.75 9.97
N TYR A 535 -26.19 8.68 10.73
CA TYR A 535 -26.72 7.36 10.34
C TYR A 535 -28.23 7.31 10.12
N ALA A 536 -28.99 8.31 10.61
CA ALA A 536 -30.42 8.42 10.32
C ALA A 536 -30.74 8.95 8.91
N THR A 537 -29.79 9.64 8.27
CA THR A 537 -29.98 10.27 6.94
C THR A 537 -29.04 9.73 5.89
N ASP A 538 -27.83 9.31 6.26
CA ASP A 538 -26.76 8.96 5.33
C ASP A 538 -26.84 7.49 4.90
N MET A 539 -27.66 6.70 5.59
CA MET A 539 -28.01 5.33 5.25
C MET A 539 -29.48 5.07 5.58
N SER A 540 -29.99 3.93 5.16
CA SER A 540 -31.31 3.45 5.61
C SER A 540 -31.24 1.99 6.08
N GLN A 541 -32.22 1.58 6.86
CA GLN A 541 -32.29 0.25 7.43
C GLN A 541 -33.73 -0.31 7.26
N PHE A 542 -33.81 -1.59 6.96
CA PHE A 542 -35.08 -2.29 6.86
C PHE A 542 -34.89 -3.80 6.99
N ASP A 543 -35.96 -4.52 7.29
CA ASP A 543 -35.96 -5.99 7.28
C ASP A 543 -36.38 -6.49 5.90
N ALA A 544 -35.53 -7.26 5.22
CA ALA A 544 -35.91 -7.90 3.95
C ALA A 544 -36.88 -9.06 4.21
N MET A 545 -36.65 -9.79 5.29
CA MET A 545 -37.46 -10.89 5.81
C MET A 545 -37.15 -11.11 7.30
N PRO A 546 -37.97 -11.88 8.06
CA PRO A 546 -37.70 -12.11 9.48
C PRO A 546 -36.29 -12.68 9.73
N GLY A 547 -35.49 -11.95 10.50
CA GLY A 547 -34.10 -12.34 10.83
C GLY A 547 -33.04 -11.92 9.83
N VAL A 548 -33.38 -11.19 8.76
CA VAL A 548 -32.45 -10.62 7.78
C VAL A 548 -32.62 -9.11 7.77
N HIS A 549 -31.70 -8.43 8.45
CA HIS A 549 -31.66 -6.97 8.56
C HIS A 549 -30.77 -6.35 7.49
N VAL A 550 -31.25 -5.33 6.78
CA VAL A 550 -30.52 -4.69 5.67
C VAL A 550 -30.02 -3.32 6.08
N LEU A 551 -28.74 -3.10 5.93
CA LEU A 551 -28.08 -1.80 5.96
C LEU A 551 -27.87 -1.35 4.50
N TYR A 552 -28.48 -0.24 4.11
CA TYR A 552 -28.56 0.20 2.73
C TYR A 552 -27.98 1.60 2.55
N LYS A 553 -27.14 1.74 1.51
CA LYS A 553 -26.70 3.03 0.97
C LYS A 553 -26.70 2.98 -0.55
N GLN A 554 -27.32 3.98 -1.17
CA GLN A 554 -27.37 4.07 -2.63
C GLN A 554 -26.03 4.53 -3.20
N ASN A 555 -25.54 3.85 -4.25
CA ASN A 555 -24.44 4.31 -5.09
C ASN A 555 -24.98 5.25 -6.18
N GLU A 556 -24.61 6.54 -6.11
CA GLU A 556 -25.02 7.56 -7.07
C GLU A 556 -23.91 7.87 -8.10
N MET A 557 -22.74 7.20 -7.98
CA MET A 557 -21.55 7.51 -8.80
C MET A 557 -21.51 6.67 -10.08
N ASN A 558 -21.85 5.39 -9.99
CA ASN A 558 -21.72 4.43 -11.10
C ASN A 558 -22.65 3.22 -10.91
N ASP A 559 -22.56 2.27 -11.83
CA ASP A 559 -23.38 1.07 -11.88
C ASP A 559 -22.78 -0.13 -11.13
N ILE A 560 -21.82 0.06 -10.24
CA ILE A 560 -21.23 -1.02 -9.44
C ILE A 560 -22.08 -1.25 -8.19
N PHE A 561 -22.32 -2.53 -7.86
CA PHE A 561 -22.89 -2.94 -6.60
C PHE A 561 -21.90 -3.75 -5.76
N THR A 562 -22.11 -3.68 -4.45
CA THR A 562 -21.53 -4.58 -3.45
C THR A 562 -22.66 -5.01 -2.51
N LEU A 563 -22.85 -6.32 -2.43
CA LEU A 563 -23.84 -6.98 -1.56
C LEU A 563 -23.09 -7.92 -0.63
N ILE A 564 -23.24 -7.77 0.69
CA ILE A 564 -22.51 -8.55 1.67
C ILE A 564 -23.47 -9.17 2.67
N TYR A 565 -23.44 -10.49 2.82
CA TYR A 565 -24.08 -11.18 3.92
C TYR A 565 -23.12 -11.26 5.09
N VAL A 566 -23.47 -10.66 6.23
CA VAL A 566 -22.62 -10.57 7.43
C VAL A 566 -23.23 -11.44 8.53
N PHE A 567 -22.47 -12.45 8.93
CA PHE A 567 -22.84 -13.36 10.01
C PHE A 567 -22.04 -13.04 11.27
N ASN A 568 -22.68 -12.89 12.43
CA ASN A 568 -22.01 -12.64 13.72
C ASN A 568 -21.37 -13.92 14.29
N THR A 569 -20.58 -14.60 13.49
CA THR A 569 -19.80 -15.78 13.83
C THR A 569 -18.50 -15.79 13.02
N GLY A 570 -17.42 -16.26 13.61
CA GLY A 570 -16.12 -16.34 12.98
C GLY A 570 -15.26 -17.43 13.60
N THR A 571 -13.96 -17.37 13.41
CA THR A 571 -13.00 -18.36 13.93
C THR A 571 -12.96 -18.45 15.47
N GLU A 572 -13.42 -17.38 16.18
CA GLU A 572 -13.65 -17.39 17.62
C GLU A 572 -14.75 -18.38 18.05
N ASN A 573 -15.75 -18.59 17.21
CA ASN A 573 -16.84 -19.49 17.43
C ASN A 573 -16.55 -20.88 16.86
N ASP A 574 -15.92 -20.94 15.68
CA ASP A 574 -15.69 -22.14 14.90
C ASP A 574 -14.41 -22.02 14.06
N PRO A 575 -13.28 -22.62 14.49
CA PRO A 575 -12.00 -22.53 13.77
C PRO A 575 -12.00 -23.26 12.40
N GLU A 576 -13.01 -24.08 12.11
CA GLU A 576 -13.13 -24.80 10.84
C GLU A 576 -13.84 -23.97 9.76
N LEU A 577 -14.45 -22.83 10.13
CA LEU A 577 -15.29 -22.05 9.23
C LEU A 577 -14.52 -21.49 8.03
N GLY A 578 -13.26 -21.06 8.24
CA GLY A 578 -12.39 -20.61 7.14
C GLY A 578 -12.18 -21.73 6.11
N MET A 579 -11.82 -22.91 6.58
CA MET A 579 -11.64 -24.08 5.70
C MET A 579 -12.94 -24.49 5.00
N ALA A 580 -14.10 -24.31 5.65
CA ALA A 580 -15.40 -24.60 5.04
C ALA A 580 -15.70 -23.64 3.87
N PHE A 581 -15.41 -22.36 4.01
CA PHE A 581 -15.56 -21.37 2.93
C PHE A 581 -14.59 -21.63 1.79
N ASP A 582 -13.32 -21.85 2.11
CA ASP A 582 -12.31 -22.18 1.10
C ASP A 582 -12.72 -23.43 0.32
N TYR A 583 -13.24 -24.46 1.01
CA TYR A 583 -13.67 -25.69 0.36
C TYR A 583 -14.84 -25.47 -0.61
N VAL A 584 -15.86 -24.73 -0.21
CA VAL A 584 -17.02 -24.45 -1.06
C VAL A 584 -16.62 -23.68 -2.34
N SER A 585 -15.61 -22.83 -2.28
CA SER A 585 -15.14 -22.07 -3.45
C SER A 585 -14.49 -22.95 -4.53
N TYR A 586 -14.08 -24.16 -4.20
CA TYR A 586 -13.59 -25.15 -5.17
C TYR A 586 -14.66 -26.08 -5.70
N LEU A 587 -15.90 -25.99 -5.23
CA LEU A 587 -16.96 -26.94 -5.57
C LEU A 587 -17.90 -26.39 -6.65
N GLY A 588 -18.50 -27.33 -7.38
CA GLY A 588 -19.66 -27.09 -8.23
C GLY A 588 -20.98 -27.48 -7.53
N THR A 589 -22.06 -27.26 -8.25
CA THR A 589 -23.41 -27.72 -7.93
C THR A 589 -23.78 -28.96 -8.79
N ALA A 590 -25.00 -29.45 -8.66
CA ALA A 590 -25.52 -30.49 -9.57
C ALA A 590 -25.66 -29.99 -11.03
N GLU A 591 -25.72 -28.68 -11.25
CA GLU A 591 -26.02 -28.05 -12.55
C GLU A 591 -24.77 -27.42 -13.19
N MET A 592 -23.80 -26.97 -12.41
CA MET A 592 -22.62 -26.24 -12.86
C MET A 592 -21.36 -26.77 -12.16
N SER A 593 -20.29 -27.01 -12.92
CA SER A 593 -18.97 -27.26 -12.31
C SER A 593 -18.40 -25.99 -11.70
N ALA A 594 -17.35 -26.11 -10.88
CA ALA A 594 -16.66 -24.96 -10.28
C ALA A 594 -16.08 -24.03 -11.35
N GLU A 595 -15.49 -24.58 -12.41
CA GLU A 595 -14.96 -23.82 -13.55
C GLU A 595 -16.07 -23.08 -14.31
N GLN A 596 -17.26 -23.70 -14.45
CA GLN A 596 -18.41 -23.04 -15.07
C GLN A 596 -18.91 -21.89 -14.21
N ILE A 597 -18.99 -22.06 -12.90
CA ILE A 597 -19.34 -20.98 -11.95
C ILE A 597 -18.37 -19.80 -12.09
N ALA A 598 -17.07 -20.08 -12.07
CA ALA A 598 -16.03 -19.05 -12.20
C ALA A 598 -16.14 -18.32 -13.55
N SER A 599 -16.30 -19.05 -14.65
CA SER A 599 -16.43 -18.48 -15.99
C SER A 599 -17.72 -17.66 -16.16
N GLU A 600 -18.87 -18.17 -15.71
CA GLU A 600 -20.14 -17.44 -15.80
C GLU A 600 -20.11 -16.13 -14.97
N MET A 601 -19.53 -16.16 -13.77
CA MET A 601 -19.35 -14.96 -12.95
C MET A 601 -18.44 -13.93 -13.64
N TYR A 602 -17.35 -14.37 -14.25
CA TYR A 602 -16.45 -13.50 -14.99
C TYR A 602 -17.09 -12.91 -16.25
N ASP A 603 -17.87 -13.72 -17.00
CA ASP A 603 -18.59 -13.30 -18.20
C ASP A 603 -19.58 -12.16 -17.93
N ILE A 604 -20.23 -12.19 -16.76
CA ILE A 604 -21.16 -11.14 -16.32
C ILE A 604 -20.47 -10.00 -15.55
N ALA A 605 -19.17 -9.93 -15.52
CA ALA A 605 -18.37 -8.97 -14.75
C ALA A 605 -18.85 -8.87 -13.28
N CYS A 606 -19.02 -10.03 -12.64
CA CYS A 606 -19.30 -10.18 -11.22
C CYS A 606 -18.28 -11.11 -10.58
N SER A 607 -18.11 -10.94 -9.27
CA SER A 607 -17.28 -11.82 -8.46
C SER A 607 -17.94 -12.10 -7.12
N PHE A 608 -17.54 -13.18 -6.46
CA PHE A 608 -17.91 -13.44 -5.07
C PHE A 608 -16.69 -13.86 -4.25
N SER A 609 -16.78 -13.66 -2.95
CA SER A 609 -15.81 -14.19 -1.98
C SER A 609 -16.49 -14.57 -0.69
N MET A 610 -15.91 -15.54 0.01
CA MET A 610 -16.34 -15.98 1.33
C MET A 610 -15.17 -15.89 2.29
N GLN A 611 -15.34 -15.27 3.45
CA GLN A 611 -14.27 -15.04 4.41
C GLN A 611 -14.76 -15.25 5.83
N ALA A 612 -13.97 -15.91 6.65
CA ALA A 612 -14.20 -16.04 8.09
C ALA A 612 -13.16 -15.18 8.83
N GLY A 613 -13.62 -14.06 9.39
CA GLY A 613 -12.85 -13.25 10.32
C GLY A 613 -12.86 -13.84 11.74
N ALA A 614 -12.31 -13.12 12.71
CA ALA A 614 -12.29 -13.59 14.09
C ALA A 614 -13.70 -13.72 14.70
N ASN A 615 -14.51 -12.69 14.56
CA ASN A 615 -15.83 -12.57 15.22
C ASN A 615 -17.01 -12.44 14.26
N GLN A 616 -16.76 -12.30 12.98
CA GLN A 616 -17.74 -12.20 11.90
C GLN A 616 -17.25 -12.96 10.68
N SER A 617 -18.20 -13.35 9.83
CA SER A 617 -17.94 -13.94 8.51
C SER A 617 -18.74 -13.21 7.44
N TRP A 618 -18.19 -13.17 6.24
CA TRP A 618 -18.77 -12.42 5.12
C TRP A 618 -18.88 -13.27 3.86
N ILE A 619 -20.01 -13.14 3.18
CA ILE A 619 -20.18 -13.60 1.80
C ILE A 619 -20.44 -12.36 0.98
N THR A 620 -19.50 -11.99 0.14
CA THR A 620 -19.54 -10.78 -0.69
C THR A 620 -19.83 -11.13 -2.13
N ILE A 621 -20.78 -10.44 -2.74
CA ILE A 621 -21.10 -10.49 -4.18
C ILE A 621 -20.92 -9.07 -4.71
N SER A 622 -20.16 -8.87 -5.76
CA SER A 622 -19.95 -7.52 -6.34
C SER A 622 -19.77 -7.58 -7.84
N GLY A 623 -20.07 -6.47 -8.51
CA GLY A 623 -19.94 -6.36 -9.96
C GLY A 623 -20.88 -5.33 -10.58
N LEU A 624 -21.19 -5.50 -11.87
CA LEU A 624 -22.15 -4.65 -12.57
C LEU A 624 -23.59 -4.93 -12.08
N SER A 625 -24.30 -3.88 -11.69
CA SER A 625 -25.59 -3.97 -11.02
C SER A 625 -26.69 -4.64 -11.88
N GLU A 626 -26.63 -4.51 -13.19
CA GLU A 626 -27.54 -5.17 -14.11
C GLU A 626 -27.48 -6.70 -14.01
N ASN A 627 -26.33 -7.25 -13.59
CA ASN A 627 -26.04 -8.68 -13.46
C ASN A 627 -26.23 -9.21 -12.02
N MET A 628 -26.55 -8.34 -11.04
CA MET A 628 -26.69 -8.75 -9.64
C MET A 628 -27.67 -9.92 -9.45
N PRO A 629 -28.87 -9.95 -10.08
CA PRO A 629 -29.80 -11.07 -9.92
C PRO A 629 -29.18 -12.41 -10.34
N LYS A 630 -28.45 -12.43 -11.46
CA LYS A 630 -27.79 -13.64 -11.96
C LYS A 630 -26.64 -14.07 -11.05
N ALA A 631 -25.83 -13.14 -10.59
CA ALA A 631 -24.75 -13.41 -9.63
C ALA A 631 -25.30 -13.98 -8.31
N MET A 632 -26.38 -13.42 -7.79
CA MET A 632 -27.06 -13.97 -6.59
C MET A 632 -27.58 -15.39 -6.83
N GLU A 633 -28.21 -15.66 -7.98
CA GLU A 633 -28.70 -17.01 -8.31
C GLU A 633 -27.57 -18.04 -8.27
N ILE A 634 -26.41 -17.72 -8.85
CA ILE A 634 -25.24 -18.61 -8.88
C ILE A 634 -24.70 -18.85 -7.46
N VAL A 635 -24.46 -17.77 -6.70
CA VAL A 635 -23.89 -17.87 -5.35
C VAL A 635 -24.83 -18.55 -4.38
N GLU A 636 -26.12 -18.22 -4.37
CA GLU A 636 -27.14 -18.87 -3.55
C GLU A 636 -27.28 -20.37 -3.91
N GLY A 637 -27.20 -20.67 -5.20
CA GLY A 637 -27.15 -22.05 -5.69
C GLY A 637 -25.95 -22.81 -5.16
N LEU A 638 -24.77 -22.17 -5.11
CA LEU A 638 -23.56 -22.77 -4.57
C LEU A 638 -23.65 -22.96 -3.05
N LEU A 639 -24.09 -21.96 -2.30
CA LEU A 639 -24.22 -22.02 -0.83
C LEU A 639 -25.16 -23.14 -0.35
N THR A 640 -26.21 -23.44 -1.11
CA THR A 640 -27.21 -24.45 -0.75
C THR A 640 -27.00 -25.80 -1.43
N GLY A 641 -26.45 -25.77 -2.66
CA GLY A 641 -26.40 -26.94 -3.57
C GLY A 641 -25.00 -27.47 -3.86
N ALA A 642 -23.93 -26.94 -3.23
CA ALA A 642 -22.56 -27.43 -3.43
C ALA A 642 -22.46 -28.95 -3.24
N GLN A 643 -21.81 -29.62 -4.18
CA GLN A 643 -21.66 -31.09 -4.17
C GLN A 643 -20.34 -31.47 -3.51
N PRO A 644 -20.32 -32.48 -2.61
CA PRO A 644 -19.10 -32.90 -1.95
C PRO A 644 -18.13 -33.56 -2.94
N ASP A 645 -16.83 -33.26 -2.77
CA ASP A 645 -15.72 -33.89 -3.48
C ASP A 645 -14.58 -34.17 -2.51
N GLU A 646 -14.41 -35.46 -2.13
CA GLU A 646 -13.38 -35.86 -1.18
C GLU A 646 -11.97 -35.76 -1.77
N ALA A 647 -11.79 -35.78 -3.10
CA ALA A 647 -10.48 -35.62 -3.73
C ALA A 647 -10.03 -34.18 -3.65
N ILE A 648 -10.92 -33.21 -3.91
CA ILE A 648 -10.66 -31.79 -3.71
C ILE A 648 -10.29 -31.51 -2.25
N LEU A 649 -11.06 -32.03 -1.28
CA LEU A 649 -10.76 -31.84 0.13
C LEU A 649 -9.42 -32.46 0.55
N ALA A 650 -9.07 -33.61 0.03
CA ALA A 650 -7.79 -34.25 0.31
C ALA A 650 -6.62 -33.39 -0.19
N ASN A 651 -6.70 -32.89 -1.41
CA ASN A 651 -5.71 -31.95 -1.96
C ASN A 651 -5.62 -30.66 -1.13
N MET A 652 -6.75 -30.05 -0.76
CA MET A 652 -6.77 -28.83 0.07
C MET A 652 -6.10 -29.03 1.43
N LYS A 653 -6.29 -30.20 2.07
CA LYS A 653 -5.59 -30.52 3.33
C LYS A 653 -4.07 -30.57 3.13
N GLU A 654 -3.60 -31.21 2.06
CA GLU A 654 -2.17 -31.29 1.74
C GLU A 654 -1.61 -29.89 1.40
N ASP A 655 -2.31 -29.10 0.60
CA ASP A 655 -1.94 -27.75 0.23
C ASP A 655 -1.93 -26.81 1.44
N THR A 656 -2.88 -26.96 2.36
CA THR A 656 -2.90 -26.21 3.62
C THR A 656 -1.69 -26.58 4.49
N MET A 657 -1.35 -27.86 4.62
CA MET A 657 -0.16 -28.29 5.37
C MET A 657 1.13 -27.77 4.73
N LYS A 658 1.23 -27.80 3.39
CA LYS A 658 2.38 -27.20 2.66
C LYS A 658 2.45 -25.68 2.87
N SER A 659 1.33 -24.97 2.75
CA SER A 659 1.26 -23.52 3.00
C SER A 659 1.63 -23.14 4.43
N ARG A 660 1.29 -23.96 5.42
CA ARG A 660 1.70 -23.81 6.83
C ARG A 660 3.20 -23.98 7.00
N ALA A 661 3.77 -25.04 6.38
CA ALA A 661 5.22 -25.26 6.40
C ALA A 661 5.96 -24.07 5.75
N ASP A 662 5.52 -23.65 4.56
CA ASP A 662 6.08 -22.48 3.86
C ASP A 662 5.92 -21.20 4.68
N GLY A 663 4.81 -21.03 5.38
CA GLY A 663 4.56 -19.89 6.25
C GLY A 663 5.56 -19.76 7.39
N LYS A 664 6.05 -20.88 7.92
CA LYS A 664 7.08 -20.90 8.96
C LYS A 664 8.46 -20.46 8.44
N LEU A 665 8.67 -20.45 7.12
CA LEU A 665 9.88 -19.91 6.49
C LEU A 665 9.82 -18.39 6.30
N SER A 666 8.69 -17.73 6.48
CA SER A 666 8.52 -16.28 6.30
C SER A 666 8.69 -15.52 7.62
N GLN A 667 9.62 -14.54 7.66
CA GLN A 667 9.84 -13.69 8.83
C GLN A 667 8.55 -12.96 9.26
N GLY A 668 7.83 -12.37 8.31
CA GLY A 668 6.60 -11.63 8.57
C GLY A 668 5.49 -12.51 9.18
N ARG A 669 5.33 -13.76 8.71
CA ARG A 669 4.34 -14.69 9.26
C ARG A 669 4.72 -15.15 10.67
N ASN A 670 5.99 -15.43 10.94
CA ASN A 670 6.49 -15.73 12.30
C ASN A 670 6.24 -14.57 13.24
N PHE A 671 6.49 -13.35 12.78
CA PHE A 671 6.26 -12.15 13.60
C PHE A 671 4.78 -11.93 13.91
N GLY A 672 3.89 -12.06 12.94
CA GLY A 672 2.44 -11.97 13.16
C GLY A 672 1.92 -13.05 14.11
N ALA A 673 2.46 -14.28 14.03
CA ALA A 673 2.14 -15.36 14.95
C ALA A 673 2.62 -15.05 16.37
N LEU A 674 3.85 -14.53 16.54
CA LEU A 674 4.39 -14.11 17.82
C LEU A 674 3.58 -12.95 18.44
N GLN A 675 3.19 -11.96 17.64
CA GLN A 675 2.32 -10.85 18.07
C GLN A 675 0.97 -11.37 18.57
N ARG A 676 0.33 -12.26 17.82
CA ARG A 676 -0.94 -12.89 18.22
C ARG A 676 -0.81 -13.69 19.52
N TYR A 677 0.27 -14.46 19.65
CA TYR A 677 0.59 -15.18 20.89
C TYR A 677 0.78 -14.23 22.08
N MET A 678 1.55 -13.15 21.90
CA MET A 678 1.78 -12.14 22.91
C MET A 678 0.47 -11.51 23.40
N MET A 679 -0.42 -11.15 22.48
CA MET A 679 -1.68 -10.46 22.81
C MET A 679 -2.73 -11.39 23.44
N TYR A 680 -2.84 -12.63 22.96
CA TYR A 680 -3.97 -13.49 23.31
C TYR A 680 -3.58 -14.79 24.03
N GLY A 681 -2.33 -15.20 23.99
CA GLY A 681 -1.80 -16.38 24.68
C GLY A 681 -2.11 -17.71 24.00
N PRO A 682 -1.57 -18.81 24.58
CA PRO A 682 -1.64 -20.14 24.00
C PRO A 682 -3.06 -20.73 23.97
N GLU A 683 -3.91 -20.44 24.95
CA GLU A 683 -5.28 -20.98 25.01
C GLU A 683 -6.14 -20.41 23.85
N PHE A 684 -5.96 -19.12 23.55
CA PHE A 684 -6.61 -18.49 22.42
C PHE A 684 -6.16 -19.12 21.11
N ILE A 685 -4.84 -19.25 20.91
CA ILE A 685 -4.26 -19.87 19.72
C ILE A 685 -4.82 -21.28 19.51
N ALA A 686 -4.80 -22.12 20.56
CA ALA A 686 -5.30 -23.49 20.49
C ALA A 686 -6.80 -23.58 20.17
N ARG A 687 -7.60 -22.60 20.62
CA ARG A 687 -9.05 -22.57 20.38
C ARG A 687 -9.43 -22.05 18.99
N THR A 688 -8.69 -21.08 18.47
CA THR A 688 -9.05 -20.38 17.23
C THR A 688 -8.26 -20.86 16.00
N THR A 689 -7.28 -21.72 16.20
CA THR A 689 -6.47 -22.29 15.12
C THR A 689 -6.81 -23.77 14.93
N LEU A 690 -7.16 -24.15 13.72
CA LEU A 690 -7.38 -25.54 13.35
C LEU A 690 -6.04 -26.28 13.38
N SER A 691 -5.86 -27.23 14.32
CA SER A 691 -4.63 -28.02 14.40
C SER A 691 -4.44 -28.92 13.16
N ASN A 692 -3.22 -29.38 12.91
CA ASN A 692 -2.95 -30.27 11.76
C ASN A 692 -3.72 -31.62 11.88
N ASP A 693 -3.93 -32.13 13.10
CA ASP A 693 -4.69 -33.36 13.30
C ASP A 693 -6.19 -33.12 13.08
N ALA A 694 -6.74 -32.01 13.55
CA ALA A 694 -8.11 -31.63 13.28
C ALA A 694 -8.34 -31.38 11.77
N LEU A 695 -7.41 -30.70 11.08
CA LEU A 695 -7.45 -30.50 9.62
C LEU A 695 -7.53 -31.84 8.87
N LYS A 696 -6.70 -32.83 9.23
CA LYS A 696 -6.70 -34.17 8.63
C LYS A 696 -8.03 -34.90 8.84
N ALA A 697 -8.68 -34.70 9.99
CA ALA A 697 -9.92 -35.36 10.35
C ALA A 697 -11.18 -34.81 9.69
N LEU A 698 -11.13 -33.61 9.09
CA LEU A 698 -12.28 -32.98 8.44
C LEU A 698 -12.87 -33.87 7.33
N THR A 699 -14.19 -33.79 7.15
CA THR A 699 -14.90 -34.43 6.04
C THR A 699 -15.65 -33.37 5.21
N SER A 700 -15.89 -33.68 3.94
CA SER A 700 -16.68 -32.84 3.04
C SER A 700 -18.06 -32.50 3.62
N GLU A 701 -18.74 -33.51 4.17
CA GLU A 701 -20.08 -33.34 4.74
C GLU A 701 -20.09 -32.38 5.93
N GLN A 702 -19.08 -32.45 6.83
CA GLN A 702 -18.94 -31.51 7.95
C GLN A 702 -18.77 -30.07 7.48
N LEU A 703 -17.88 -29.84 6.51
CA LEU A 703 -17.63 -28.49 5.99
C LEU A 703 -18.85 -27.92 5.27
N LEU A 704 -19.52 -28.69 4.42
CA LEU A 704 -20.74 -28.28 3.74
C LEU A 704 -21.90 -28.01 4.72
N ALA A 705 -22.04 -28.85 5.74
CA ALA A 705 -23.07 -28.65 6.77
C ALA A 705 -22.87 -27.32 7.51
N LYS A 706 -21.61 -26.90 7.77
CA LYS A 706 -21.31 -25.59 8.39
C LYS A 706 -21.79 -24.43 7.53
N VAL A 707 -21.43 -24.41 6.24
CA VAL A 707 -21.83 -23.33 5.32
C VAL A 707 -23.34 -23.29 5.15
N ARG A 708 -23.99 -24.44 4.92
CA ARG A 708 -25.46 -24.54 4.81
C ARG A 708 -26.15 -24.08 6.10
N SER A 709 -25.56 -24.38 7.27
CA SER A 709 -26.13 -23.96 8.55
C SER A 709 -26.14 -22.45 8.76
N LEU A 710 -25.22 -21.72 8.14
CA LEU A 710 -25.21 -20.24 8.19
C LEU A 710 -26.44 -19.63 7.55
N MET A 711 -26.95 -20.22 6.46
CA MET A 711 -28.16 -19.74 5.79
C MET A 711 -29.42 -19.90 6.66
N GLY A 712 -29.36 -20.71 7.72
CA GLY A 712 -30.41 -20.85 8.77
C GLY A 712 -30.19 -19.91 9.97
N LYS A 713 -29.26 -18.96 9.92
CA LYS A 713 -28.93 -18.02 10.99
C LYS A 713 -29.37 -16.60 10.67
N GLN A 714 -29.69 -15.84 11.72
CA GLN A 714 -29.89 -14.39 11.59
C GLN A 714 -28.62 -13.73 11.11
N HIS A 715 -28.73 -12.83 10.15
CA HIS A 715 -27.60 -12.12 9.57
C HIS A 715 -28.01 -10.74 9.07
N GLU A 716 -27.01 -9.94 8.77
CA GLU A 716 -27.19 -8.62 8.15
C GLU A 716 -26.83 -8.69 6.68
N VAL A 717 -27.53 -7.87 5.89
CA VAL A 717 -27.17 -7.63 4.48
C VAL A 717 -26.71 -6.18 4.36
N LEU A 718 -25.46 -5.98 3.96
CA LEU A 718 -24.97 -4.67 3.59
C LEU A 718 -25.10 -4.51 2.08
N TYR A 719 -25.72 -3.42 1.66
CA TYR A 719 -25.82 -3.10 0.24
C TYR A 719 -25.35 -1.69 -0.05
N TYR A 720 -24.38 -1.58 -0.95
CA TYR A 720 -23.99 -0.37 -1.63
C TYR A 720 -24.09 -0.58 -3.13
N GLY A 721 -25.00 0.10 -3.80
CA GLY A 721 -25.26 -0.08 -5.22
C GLY A 721 -26.34 0.86 -5.75
N PRO A 722 -26.51 0.94 -7.10
CA PRO A 722 -27.40 1.92 -7.72
C PRO A 722 -28.90 1.59 -7.59
N GLN A 723 -29.29 0.33 -7.26
CA GLN A 723 -30.71 -0.04 -7.15
C GLN A 723 -31.39 0.75 -6.01
N PRO A 724 -32.56 1.38 -6.27
CA PRO A 724 -33.38 1.96 -5.22
C PRO A 724 -33.83 0.92 -4.19
N GLN A 725 -34.01 1.32 -2.93
CA GLN A 725 -34.33 0.42 -1.82
C GLN A 725 -35.52 -0.54 -2.10
N LYS A 726 -36.60 -0.08 -2.75
CA LYS A 726 -37.75 -0.94 -3.08
C LYS A 726 -37.42 -2.00 -4.11
N GLU A 727 -36.58 -1.70 -5.06
CA GLU A 727 -36.11 -2.65 -6.05
C GLU A 727 -35.18 -3.70 -5.40
N LEU A 728 -34.25 -3.27 -4.56
CA LEU A 728 -33.42 -4.17 -3.76
C LEU A 728 -34.29 -5.13 -2.90
N GLN A 729 -35.32 -4.63 -2.22
CA GLN A 729 -36.27 -5.47 -1.47
C GLN A 729 -36.86 -6.57 -2.34
N SER A 730 -37.27 -6.23 -3.55
CA SER A 730 -37.83 -7.20 -4.50
C SER A 730 -36.81 -8.21 -4.97
N THR A 731 -35.58 -7.76 -5.22
CA THR A 731 -34.46 -8.61 -5.61
C THR A 731 -34.08 -9.58 -4.49
N LEU A 732 -33.92 -9.10 -3.25
CA LEU A 732 -33.68 -9.96 -2.10
C LEU A 732 -34.78 -10.98 -1.88
N ALA A 733 -36.04 -10.57 -1.95
CA ALA A 733 -37.19 -11.49 -1.81
C ALA A 733 -37.21 -12.58 -2.90
N ALA A 734 -36.70 -12.30 -4.11
CA ALA A 734 -36.68 -13.24 -5.23
C ALA A 734 -35.48 -14.21 -5.17
N TYR A 735 -34.31 -13.74 -4.79
CA TYR A 735 -33.07 -14.46 -4.94
C TYR A 735 -32.42 -14.89 -3.62
N HIS A 736 -32.56 -14.12 -2.52
CA HIS A 736 -32.02 -14.52 -1.21
C HIS A 736 -33.01 -15.46 -0.50
N LYS A 737 -32.74 -16.75 -0.60
CA LYS A 737 -33.65 -17.78 -0.11
C LYS A 737 -33.22 -18.27 1.28
N VAL A 738 -33.93 -17.85 2.28
CA VAL A 738 -33.82 -18.39 3.65
C VAL A 738 -35.09 -19.18 3.99
N GLU A 739 -34.90 -20.31 4.64
CA GLU A 739 -36.01 -21.23 5.00
C GLU A 739 -36.20 -21.26 6.51
N GLY A 740 -37.48 -21.18 6.95
CA GLY A 740 -37.83 -21.34 8.34
C GLY A 740 -37.53 -20.14 9.23
N GLU A 741 -37.55 -20.37 10.54
CA GLU A 741 -37.17 -19.38 11.54
C GLU A 741 -35.64 -19.35 11.73
N LEU A 742 -35.01 -18.18 11.48
CA LEU A 742 -33.58 -18.00 11.57
C LEU A 742 -33.12 -17.96 13.03
N ALA A 743 -32.16 -18.83 13.40
CA ALA A 743 -31.62 -18.86 14.73
C ALA A 743 -30.65 -17.68 14.97
N PRO A 744 -30.68 -17.03 16.15
CA PRO A 744 -29.77 -15.93 16.47
C PRO A 744 -28.32 -16.38 16.52
N LEU A 745 -27.40 -15.45 16.16
CA LEU A 745 -25.97 -15.59 16.35
C LEU A 745 -25.48 -14.54 17.35
N GLU A 746 -24.60 -14.97 18.25
CA GLU A 746 -23.93 -14.09 19.20
C GLU A 746 -22.49 -13.83 18.76
N LYS A 747 -22.18 -12.56 18.54
CA LYS A 747 -20.83 -12.10 18.18
C LYS A 747 -19.90 -12.22 19.38
N LYS A 748 -18.80 -12.94 19.23
CA LYS A 748 -17.75 -13.05 20.23
C LYS A 748 -16.57 -12.18 19.89
N PHE A 749 -16.04 -11.48 20.88
CA PHE A 749 -14.85 -10.64 20.71
C PHE A 749 -13.65 -11.26 21.43
N ALA A 750 -12.52 -11.32 20.71
CA ALA A 750 -11.24 -11.68 21.30
C ALA A 750 -10.85 -10.66 22.37
N ARG A 751 -10.45 -11.15 23.53
CA ARG A 751 -10.00 -10.31 24.65
C ARG A 751 -8.50 -10.50 24.83
N PRO A 752 -7.70 -9.44 24.63
CA PRO A 752 -6.28 -9.50 24.89
C PRO A 752 -5.98 -9.83 26.36
N LEU A 753 -4.88 -10.54 26.58
CA LEU A 753 -4.38 -10.83 27.92
C LEU A 753 -3.97 -9.56 28.64
N LEU A 754 -4.13 -9.57 29.97
CA LEU A 754 -3.62 -8.49 30.83
C LEU A 754 -2.11 -8.65 31.02
N THR A 755 -1.42 -7.53 31.05
CA THR A 755 0.01 -7.46 31.33
C THR A 755 0.21 -7.14 32.81
N ASP A 756 0.44 -8.17 33.63
CA ASP A 756 0.60 -8.02 35.09
C ASP A 756 2.05 -7.83 35.55
N LYS A 757 3.00 -8.24 34.70
CA LYS A 757 4.46 -8.19 34.99
C LYS A 757 5.24 -8.10 33.69
N ASN A 758 6.49 -7.68 33.81
CA ASN A 758 7.43 -7.74 32.67
C ASN A 758 7.73 -9.19 32.29
N GLU A 759 7.74 -9.47 30.98
CA GLU A 759 8.10 -10.78 30.43
C GLU A 759 8.75 -10.57 29.05
N VAL A 760 9.72 -11.42 28.71
CA VAL A 760 10.38 -11.45 27.39
C VAL A 760 9.99 -12.72 26.67
N LEU A 761 9.36 -12.56 25.49
CA LEU A 761 9.02 -13.64 24.57
C LEU A 761 10.02 -13.66 23.42
N LEU A 762 10.75 -14.77 23.25
CA LEU A 762 11.71 -14.95 22.16
C LEU A 762 11.23 -16.00 21.18
N ALA A 763 11.27 -15.70 19.89
CA ALA A 763 11.11 -16.65 18.81
C ALA A 763 12.33 -16.62 17.88
N GLN A 764 12.84 -17.82 17.52
CA GLN A 764 13.99 -17.95 16.65
C GLN A 764 13.63 -17.69 15.20
N TYR A 765 14.38 -16.80 14.54
CA TYR A 765 14.39 -16.67 13.10
C TYR A 765 15.79 -16.21 12.62
N ASP A 766 16.34 -16.87 11.60
CA ASP A 766 17.67 -16.56 11.06
C ASP A 766 17.57 -15.33 10.15
N ALA A 767 17.43 -14.13 10.73
CA ALA A 767 17.37 -12.86 10.04
C ALA A 767 18.50 -11.93 10.45
N LYS A 768 18.90 -11.07 9.52
CA LYS A 768 19.90 -10.01 9.79
C LYS A 768 19.31 -8.82 10.54
N GLN A 769 18.01 -8.67 10.53
CA GLN A 769 17.23 -7.71 11.32
C GLN A 769 16.24 -8.43 12.20
N LEU A 770 16.19 -8.06 13.47
CA LEU A 770 15.16 -8.50 14.39
C LEU A 770 13.91 -7.62 14.29
N TYR A 771 12.77 -8.21 14.63
CA TYR A 771 11.53 -7.49 14.87
C TYR A 771 11.23 -7.51 16.36
N TYR A 772 10.94 -6.34 16.93
CA TYR A 772 10.69 -6.12 18.31
C TYR A 772 9.33 -5.47 18.52
N LEU A 773 8.56 -5.99 19.48
CA LEU A 773 7.33 -5.41 19.99
C LEU A 773 7.42 -5.21 21.51
N GLN A 774 6.88 -4.09 21.96
CA GLN A 774 6.65 -3.80 23.37
C GLN A 774 5.16 -3.57 23.59
N TYR A 775 4.53 -4.35 24.45
CA TYR A 775 3.08 -4.39 24.61
C TYR A 775 2.66 -4.29 26.08
N SER A 776 1.59 -3.53 26.35
CA SER A 776 0.97 -3.45 27.66
C SER A 776 -0.55 -3.30 27.56
N ASN A 777 -1.28 -4.12 28.32
CA ASN A 777 -2.73 -4.04 28.51
C ASN A 777 -3.04 -4.22 29.99
N ARG A 778 -3.63 -3.21 30.64
CA ARG A 778 -3.99 -3.22 32.06
C ARG A 778 -5.48 -3.46 32.30
N GLY A 779 -6.27 -3.68 31.24
CA GLY A 779 -7.71 -3.91 31.31
C GLY A 779 -8.54 -2.65 31.49
N GLU A 780 -7.94 -1.47 31.27
CA GLU A 780 -8.70 -0.21 31.25
C GLU A 780 -9.73 -0.27 30.13
N LYS A 781 -11.01 -0.18 30.51
CA LYS A 781 -12.13 -0.30 29.58
C LYS A 781 -12.27 0.93 28.67
N PHE A 782 -12.86 0.70 27.52
CA PHE A 782 -13.25 1.77 26.62
C PHE A 782 -14.09 2.83 27.35
N ASP A 783 -13.66 4.07 27.22
CA ASP A 783 -14.34 5.26 27.69
C ASP A 783 -14.26 6.35 26.60
N LEU A 784 -15.39 6.69 26.02
CA LEU A 784 -15.47 7.71 24.98
C LEU A 784 -14.89 9.06 25.45
N ALA A 785 -14.90 9.36 26.74
CA ALA A 785 -14.31 10.58 27.30
C ALA A 785 -12.78 10.60 27.23
N ALA A 786 -12.12 9.45 27.20
CA ALA A 786 -10.67 9.32 27.06
C ALA A 786 -10.17 9.37 25.60
N ASP A 787 -11.04 9.05 24.63
CA ASP A 787 -10.68 8.95 23.20
C ASP A 787 -10.02 10.21 22.63
N PRO A 788 -10.46 11.46 22.94
CA PRO A 788 -9.80 12.65 22.42
C PRO A 788 -8.33 12.76 22.85
N ALA A 789 -8.03 12.41 24.12
CA ALA A 789 -6.67 12.44 24.65
C ALA A 789 -5.79 11.35 24.03
N ILE A 790 -6.34 10.16 23.86
CA ILE A 790 -5.64 9.03 23.23
C ILE A 790 -5.37 9.32 21.74
N THR A 791 -6.33 9.87 21.01
CA THR A 791 -6.17 10.23 19.60
C THR A 791 -5.10 11.31 19.45
N LEU A 792 -5.13 12.36 20.27
CA LEU A 792 -4.12 13.42 20.22
C LEU A 792 -2.73 12.94 20.70
N TYR A 793 -2.70 12.04 21.69
CA TYR A 793 -1.46 11.38 22.10
C TYR A 793 -0.81 10.61 20.96
N ASN A 794 -1.59 9.81 20.24
CA ASN A 794 -1.08 9.04 19.09
C ASN A 794 -0.52 9.96 17.99
N GLU A 795 -1.18 11.08 17.70
CA GLU A 795 -0.71 12.06 16.73
C GLU A 795 0.63 12.70 17.14
N TYR A 796 0.77 13.02 18.43
CA TYR A 796 1.98 13.64 18.99
C TYR A 796 3.13 12.65 19.16
N PHE A 797 2.84 11.45 19.72
CA PHE A 797 3.88 10.52 20.18
C PHE A 797 4.33 9.53 19.12
N GLY A 798 3.41 8.89 18.38
CA GLY A 798 3.78 7.71 17.61
C GLY A 798 3.28 7.60 16.18
N GLY A 799 2.36 8.48 15.74
CA GLY A 799 1.56 8.26 14.53
C GLY A 799 2.13 8.80 13.21
N SER A 800 3.10 9.70 13.23
CA SER A 800 3.58 10.39 12.02
C SER A 800 5.11 10.54 11.98
N MET A 801 5.66 11.00 10.86
CA MET A 801 7.08 11.33 10.73
C MET A 801 7.49 12.52 11.64
N ASN A 802 6.54 13.32 12.09
CA ASN A 802 6.77 14.37 13.09
C ASN A 802 6.66 13.89 14.53
N ALA A 803 6.14 12.68 14.75
CA ALA A 803 5.93 12.12 16.06
C ALA A 803 7.24 11.83 16.79
N ILE A 804 7.19 11.86 18.12
CA ILE A 804 8.36 11.67 19.01
C ILE A 804 9.12 10.38 18.69
N VAL A 805 8.40 9.26 18.50
CA VAL A 805 9.02 7.95 18.22
C VAL A 805 9.86 7.99 16.95
N PHE A 806 9.31 8.52 15.85
CA PHE A 806 10.03 8.60 14.59
C PHE A 806 11.27 9.51 14.69
N GLN A 807 11.10 10.68 15.30
CA GLN A 807 12.17 11.66 15.49
C GLN A 807 13.33 11.10 16.33
N GLU A 808 13.02 10.34 17.39
CA GLU A 808 14.05 9.78 18.27
C GLU A 808 14.70 8.52 17.70
N MET A 809 13.88 7.59 17.17
CA MET A 809 14.38 6.28 16.80
C MET A 809 15.07 6.27 15.45
N ARG A 810 14.53 7.01 14.46
CA ARG A 810 15.08 7.06 13.11
C ARG A 810 15.99 8.26 12.91
N GLU A 811 15.48 9.48 13.08
CA GLU A 811 16.22 10.69 12.68
C GLU A 811 17.42 11.00 13.59
N ALA A 812 17.21 10.96 14.91
CA ALA A 812 18.27 11.31 15.87
C ALA A 812 19.31 10.21 16.05
N ARG A 813 18.89 8.95 16.11
CA ARG A 813 19.73 7.82 16.55
C ARG A 813 20.04 6.83 15.44
N GLY A 814 19.35 6.87 14.28
CA GLY A 814 19.58 5.96 13.15
C GLY A 814 19.43 4.48 13.55
N LEU A 815 18.49 4.17 14.45
CA LEU A 815 18.33 2.82 14.99
C LEU A 815 17.55 1.90 14.05
N ALA A 816 16.65 2.48 13.25
CA ALA A 816 15.77 1.70 12.38
C ALA A 816 15.25 2.53 11.21
N TYR A 817 14.87 1.85 10.14
CA TYR A 817 14.09 2.45 9.05
C TYR A 817 12.64 2.70 9.49
N SER A 818 12.06 1.76 10.23
CA SER A 818 10.67 1.82 10.69
C SER A 818 10.59 1.64 12.21
N ALA A 819 9.97 2.62 12.88
CA ALA A 819 9.62 2.59 14.29
C ALA A 819 8.28 3.30 14.50
N SER A 820 7.43 2.75 15.33
CA SER A 820 6.11 3.31 15.64
C SER A 820 5.64 2.91 17.04
N ALA A 821 4.73 3.70 17.61
CA ALA A 821 4.04 3.35 18.84
C ALA A 821 2.62 3.93 18.84
N TRP A 822 1.69 3.25 19.50
CA TRP A 822 0.31 3.71 19.57
C TRP A 822 -0.45 3.14 20.77
N LEU A 823 -1.42 3.89 21.23
CA LEU A 823 -2.48 3.44 22.12
C LEU A 823 -3.66 2.98 21.26
N SER A 824 -4.01 1.70 21.33
CA SER A 824 -5.12 1.13 20.59
C SER A 824 -6.44 1.33 21.32
N THR A 825 -7.41 1.98 20.69
CA THR A 825 -8.80 2.01 21.16
C THR A 825 -9.45 0.65 20.84
N PRO A 826 -10.16 0.02 21.79
CA PRO A 826 -10.83 -1.24 21.52
C PRO A 826 -12.00 -1.07 20.53
N SER A 827 -12.32 -2.14 19.79
CA SER A 827 -13.38 -2.14 18.78
C SER A 827 -14.77 -2.52 19.31
N PHE A 828 -14.93 -2.66 20.65
CA PHE A 828 -16.20 -3.02 21.26
C PHE A 828 -16.31 -2.45 22.69
N ALA A 829 -17.53 -2.25 23.17
CA ALA A 829 -17.89 -1.45 24.35
C ALA A 829 -17.19 -1.86 25.65
N ASP A 830 -16.93 -3.14 25.90
CA ASP A 830 -16.25 -3.62 27.12
C ASP A 830 -14.83 -4.12 26.85
N GLY A 831 -14.26 -3.74 25.70
CA GLY A 831 -12.85 -3.93 25.34
C GLY A 831 -11.93 -3.06 26.19
N SER A 832 -10.63 -3.36 26.15
CA SER A 832 -9.61 -2.61 26.86
C SER A 832 -8.61 -1.94 25.93
N TYR A 833 -8.14 -0.77 26.34
CA TYR A 833 -7.02 -0.08 25.71
C TYR A 833 -5.74 -0.90 25.84
N SER A 834 -4.87 -0.79 24.86
CA SER A 834 -3.52 -1.37 24.93
C SER A 834 -2.49 -0.44 24.28
N TYR A 835 -1.28 -0.45 24.82
CA TYR A 835 -0.12 0.21 24.22
C TYR A 835 0.70 -0.80 23.43
N MET A 836 1.18 -0.39 22.27
CA MET A 836 2.11 -1.19 21.46
C MET A 836 3.18 -0.29 20.84
N ALA A 837 4.43 -0.72 20.91
CA ALA A 837 5.54 -0.12 20.16
C ALA A 837 6.22 -1.19 19.32
N PHE A 838 6.67 -0.80 18.13
CA PHE A 838 7.33 -1.65 17.14
C PHE A 838 8.62 -1.02 16.64
N ILE A 839 9.65 -1.82 16.43
CA ILE A 839 10.84 -1.47 15.67
C ILE A 839 11.41 -2.67 14.92
N ALA A 840 11.84 -2.43 13.68
CA ALA A 840 12.69 -3.35 12.92
C ALA A 840 14.13 -2.80 12.94
N THR A 841 15.06 -3.52 13.58
CA THR A 841 16.45 -3.06 13.76
C THR A 841 17.45 -4.18 13.57
N GLN A 842 18.72 -3.83 13.46
CA GLN A 842 19.81 -4.82 13.40
C GLN A 842 19.94 -5.55 14.75
N ASN A 843 20.35 -6.83 14.70
CA ASN A 843 20.48 -7.64 15.92
C ASN A 843 21.44 -7.01 16.96
N ASP A 844 22.51 -6.38 16.52
CA ASP A 844 23.49 -5.70 17.36
C ASP A 844 23.04 -4.34 17.92
N LYS A 845 21.97 -3.76 17.38
CA LYS A 845 21.35 -2.50 17.89
C LYS A 845 20.16 -2.75 18.83
N MET A 846 19.78 -4.01 19.09
CA MET A 846 18.62 -4.36 19.91
C MET A 846 18.60 -3.64 21.25
N GLN A 847 19.69 -3.72 22.03
CA GLN A 847 19.75 -3.09 23.35
C GLN A 847 19.55 -1.58 23.25
N GLN A 848 20.22 -0.91 22.32
CA GLN A 848 20.08 0.53 22.12
C GLN A 848 18.66 0.93 21.73
N ALA A 849 17.99 0.12 20.91
CA ALA A 849 16.62 0.36 20.51
C ALA A 849 15.64 0.22 21.68
N ILE A 850 15.79 -0.81 22.51
CA ILE A 850 14.95 -1.00 23.70
C ILE A 850 15.16 0.12 24.73
N GLU A 851 16.42 0.47 25.02
CA GLU A 851 16.77 1.55 25.95
C GLU A 851 16.23 2.90 25.46
N ALA A 852 16.28 3.16 24.14
CA ALA A 852 15.73 4.38 23.57
C ALA A 852 14.20 4.45 23.68
N PHE A 853 13.49 3.33 23.48
CA PHE A 853 12.05 3.27 23.73
C PHE A 853 11.73 3.49 25.21
N ASP A 854 12.41 2.81 26.13
CA ASP A 854 12.20 2.95 27.56
C ASP A 854 12.46 4.39 28.03
N GLU A 855 13.46 5.07 27.46
CA GLU A 855 13.73 6.48 27.73
C GLU A 855 12.53 7.36 27.35
N ILE A 856 12.06 7.30 26.10
CA ILE A 856 10.96 8.17 25.63
C ILE A 856 9.59 7.79 26.20
N ILE A 857 9.39 6.56 26.63
CA ILE A 857 8.20 6.10 27.33
C ILE A 857 8.15 6.68 28.76
N ASN A 858 9.28 6.69 29.48
CA ASN A 858 9.33 7.13 30.87
C ASN A 858 9.62 8.63 31.00
N ASP A 859 10.30 9.21 30.04
CA ASP A 859 10.63 10.65 29.99
C ASP A 859 10.31 11.19 28.59
N MET A 860 9.00 11.31 28.31
CA MET A 860 8.52 11.75 27.00
C MET A 860 9.03 13.15 26.68
N PRO A 861 9.76 13.34 25.57
CA PRO A 861 10.19 14.66 25.15
C PRO A 861 9.03 15.63 24.98
N GLU A 862 9.12 16.79 25.61
CA GLU A 862 8.11 17.84 25.55
C GLU A 862 8.48 18.91 24.50
N SER A 863 7.55 19.25 23.62
CA SER A 863 7.67 20.34 22.66
C SER A 863 6.30 20.94 22.38
N GLU A 864 6.09 22.17 22.81
CA GLU A 864 4.84 22.90 22.53
C GLU A 864 4.67 23.12 21.02
N ALA A 865 5.74 23.36 20.28
CA ALA A 865 5.69 23.56 18.84
C ALA A 865 5.22 22.27 18.11
N ALA A 866 5.78 21.10 18.48
CA ALA A 866 5.35 19.82 17.91
C ALA A 866 3.91 19.46 18.32
N PHE A 867 3.52 19.76 19.54
CA PHE A 867 2.16 19.57 20.03
C PHE A 867 1.15 20.40 19.24
N GLN A 868 1.41 21.67 18.99
CA GLN A 868 0.50 22.53 18.21
C GLN A 868 0.35 22.00 16.78
N ILE A 869 1.43 21.55 16.14
CA ILE A 869 1.36 20.92 14.80
C ILE A 869 0.50 19.67 14.82
N ALA A 870 0.71 18.76 15.78
CA ALA A 870 -0.07 17.53 15.92
C ALA A 870 -1.57 17.83 16.13
N LYS A 871 -1.87 18.79 17.01
CA LYS A 871 -3.24 19.23 17.29
C LYS A 871 -3.92 19.82 16.06
N GLU A 872 -3.25 20.74 15.35
CA GLU A 872 -3.79 21.36 14.16
C GLU A 872 -3.97 20.38 13.01
N SER A 873 -3.04 19.43 12.84
CA SER A 873 -3.14 18.32 11.88
C SER A 873 -4.41 17.49 12.15
N LEU A 874 -4.61 17.05 13.40
CA LEU A 874 -5.81 16.30 13.79
C LEU A 874 -7.11 17.10 13.57
N ILE A 875 -7.15 18.36 13.94
CA ILE A 875 -8.31 19.24 13.73
C ILE A 875 -8.60 19.40 12.23
N SER A 876 -7.57 19.62 11.43
CA SER A 876 -7.70 19.75 9.97
C SER A 876 -8.23 18.47 9.33
N ARG A 877 -7.72 17.32 9.75
CA ARG A 877 -8.19 16.00 9.31
C ARG A 877 -9.67 15.81 9.64
N LEU A 878 -10.09 16.01 10.89
CA LEU A 878 -11.48 15.87 11.32
C LEU A 878 -12.44 16.87 10.62
N ARG A 879 -11.95 18.03 10.16
CA ARG A 879 -12.72 18.97 9.35
C ARG A 879 -12.94 18.51 7.92
N THR A 880 -12.00 17.77 7.36
CA THR A 880 -11.92 17.53 5.91
C THR A 880 -12.13 16.09 5.48
N GLU A 881 -11.93 15.11 6.35
CA GLU A 881 -12.28 13.73 6.08
C GLU A 881 -13.79 13.53 6.01
N ARG A 882 -14.20 12.58 5.19
CA ARG A 882 -15.60 12.18 5.00
C ARG A 882 -15.70 10.67 4.97
N THR A 883 -16.57 10.12 5.78
CA THR A 883 -16.99 8.73 5.67
C THR A 883 -18.04 8.64 4.57
N VAL A 884 -17.69 8.03 3.46
CA VAL A 884 -18.49 8.01 2.23
C VAL A 884 -18.76 6.57 1.77
N ARG A 885 -19.67 6.39 0.82
CA ARG A 885 -19.96 5.11 0.15
C ARG A 885 -20.34 4.01 1.16
N ASP A 886 -19.87 2.78 0.92
CA ASP A 886 -20.10 1.63 1.80
C ASP A 886 -19.44 1.75 3.19
N GLN A 887 -18.43 2.62 3.33
CA GLN A 887 -17.79 2.90 4.62
C GLN A 887 -18.80 3.39 5.68
N VAL A 888 -19.88 4.06 5.27
CA VAL A 888 -20.97 4.47 6.17
C VAL A 888 -21.61 3.26 6.85
N LEU A 889 -21.79 2.16 6.12
CA LEU A 889 -22.41 0.93 6.64
C LEU A 889 -21.49 0.24 7.65
N TRP A 890 -20.19 0.16 7.33
CA TRP A 890 -19.20 -0.44 8.21
C TRP A 890 -18.93 0.41 9.46
N SER A 891 -18.91 1.75 9.32
CA SER A 891 -18.78 2.65 10.47
C SER A 891 -19.99 2.52 11.41
N TYR A 892 -21.19 2.30 10.88
CA TYR A 892 -22.39 2.03 11.69
C TYR A 892 -22.24 0.73 12.51
N ILE A 893 -21.75 -0.35 11.91
CA ILE A 893 -21.50 -1.62 12.62
C ILE A 893 -20.48 -1.41 13.74
N SER A 894 -19.37 -0.73 13.43
CA SER A 894 -18.32 -0.43 14.42
C SER A 894 -18.84 0.41 15.59
N LEU A 895 -19.61 1.44 15.27
CA LEU A 895 -20.26 2.31 16.27
C LEU A 895 -21.16 1.50 17.21
N ARG A 896 -21.98 0.62 16.66
CA ARG A 896 -22.89 -0.26 17.41
C ARG A 896 -22.12 -1.24 18.30
N ASP A 897 -21.03 -1.84 17.80
CA ASP A 897 -20.17 -2.74 18.57
C ASP A 897 -19.51 -2.02 19.76
N MET A 898 -19.17 -0.75 19.58
CA MET A 898 -18.65 0.13 20.64
C MET A 898 -19.72 0.65 21.61
N GLY A 899 -21.00 0.36 21.37
CA GLY A 899 -22.12 0.85 22.18
C GLY A 899 -22.40 2.34 22.02
N LEU A 900 -21.99 2.93 20.90
CA LEU A 900 -22.16 4.34 20.59
C LEU A 900 -23.41 4.57 19.74
N THR A 901 -23.92 5.80 19.74
CA THR A 901 -25.12 6.20 18.97
C THR A 901 -24.87 7.32 17.98
N GLU A 902 -23.73 8.01 18.09
CA GLU A 902 -23.30 9.09 17.22
C GLU A 902 -21.86 8.86 16.78
N ASP A 903 -21.48 9.47 15.68
CA ASP A 903 -20.09 9.46 15.19
C ASP A 903 -19.14 9.96 16.27
N ARG A 904 -18.17 9.12 16.65
CA ARG A 904 -17.21 9.43 17.72
C ARG A 904 -16.29 10.60 17.38
N ASP A 905 -16.00 10.80 16.09
CA ASP A 905 -15.11 11.87 15.63
C ASP A 905 -15.67 13.26 15.93
N LYS A 906 -17.00 13.39 16.05
CA LYS A 906 -17.65 14.61 16.52
C LYS A 906 -17.18 15.01 17.93
N GLN A 907 -17.18 14.06 18.87
CA GLN A 907 -16.73 14.34 20.24
C GLN A 907 -15.22 14.60 20.31
N ILE A 908 -14.42 13.86 19.53
CA ILE A 908 -12.99 14.07 19.43
C ILE A 908 -12.73 15.50 18.92
N PHE A 909 -13.37 15.92 17.84
CA PHE A 909 -13.25 17.26 17.29
C PHE A 909 -13.60 18.36 18.29
N GLU A 910 -14.71 18.23 19.01
CA GLU A 910 -15.16 19.22 19.99
C GLU A 910 -14.14 19.38 21.15
N LYS A 911 -13.57 18.28 21.61
CA LYS A 911 -12.66 18.26 22.78
C LYS A 911 -11.24 18.70 22.43
N VAL A 912 -10.68 18.19 21.34
CA VAL A 912 -9.29 18.45 20.93
C VAL A 912 -9.01 19.94 20.77
N GLN A 913 -9.99 20.74 20.37
CA GLN A 913 -9.82 22.21 20.22
C GLN A 913 -9.34 22.90 21.51
N THR A 914 -9.69 22.41 22.68
CA THR A 914 -9.34 23.01 23.97
C THR A 914 -8.23 22.28 24.70
N MET A 915 -7.74 21.14 24.17
CA MET A 915 -6.69 20.34 24.81
C MET A 915 -5.32 21.02 24.72
N THR A 916 -4.48 20.70 25.68
CA THR A 916 -3.13 21.25 25.87
C THR A 916 -2.09 20.11 25.88
N LEU A 917 -0.81 20.45 25.85
CA LEU A 917 0.27 19.47 25.99
C LEU A 917 0.17 18.70 27.35
N ASP A 918 -0.35 19.35 28.40
CA ASP A 918 -0.56 18.69 29.69
C ASP A 918 -1.58 17.55 29.61
N ASP A 919 -2.57 17.62 28.73
CA ASP A 919 -3.52 16.51 28.49
C ASP A 919 -2.82 15.31 27.85
N VAL A 920 -1.90 15.55 26.91
CA VAL A 920 -1.06 14.50 26.27
C VAL A 920 -0.11 13.87 27.31
N LYS A 921 0.50 14.70 28.18
CA LYS A 921 1.35 14.22 29.28
C LYS A 921 0.54 13.37 30.28
N ALA A 922 -0.68 13.81 30.61
CA ALA A 922 -1.57 13.03 31.45
C ALA A 922 -1.93 11.67 30.81
N ALA A 923 -2.14 11.63 29.49
CA ALA A 923 -2.35 10.37 28.79
C ALA A 923 -1.09 9.47 28.83
N GLN A 924 0.11 10.04 28.64
CA GLN A 924 1.38 9.32 28.80
C GLN A 924 1.51 8.70 30.18
N GLU A 925 1.28 9.48 31.26
CA GLU A 925 1.36 9.01 32.64
C GLU A 925 0.30 7.96 32.97
N GLN A 926 -0.92 8.16 32.48
CA GLN A 926 -2.03 7.26 32.76
C GLN A 926 -1.92 5.94 32.00
N TRP A 927 -1.48 5.95 30.73
CA TRP A 927 -1.65 4.82 29.80
C TRP A 927 -0.34 4.13 29.43
N VAL A 928 0.81 4.76 29.58
CA VAL A 928 2.10 4.30 29.03
C VAL A 928 3.19 4.21 30.08
N LYS A 929 3.46 5.26 30.82
CA LYS A 929 4.58 5.35 31.77
C LYS A 929 4.45 4.37 32.93
N ASP A 930 5.59 3.86 33.43
CA ASP A 930 5.71 3.00 34.63
C ASP A 930 4.77 1.76 34.60
N ARG A 931 4.58 1.17 33.43
CA ARG A 931 3.76 -0.02 33.26
C ARG A 931 4.60 -1.28 33.09
N PRO A 932 4.07 -2.45 33.46
CA PRO A 932 4.67 -3.70 33.01
C PRO A 932 4.48 -3.88 31.52
N TYR A 933 5.49 -4.45 30.86
CA TYR A 933 5.52 -4.71 29.43
C TYR A 933 5.82 -6.17 29.10
N VAL A 934 5.21 -6.69 28.05
CA VAL A 934 5.66 -7.87 27.37
C VAL A 934 6.53 -7.44 26.21
N TYR A 935 7.77 -7.93 26.16
CA TYR A 935 8.76 -7.68 25.12
C TYR A 935 8.81 -8.89 24.20
N ALA A 936 8.32 -8.80 22.98
CA ALA A 936 8.36 -9.90 22.01
C ALA A 936 9.41 -9.64 20.93
N ILE A 937 10.31 -10.60 20.73
CA ILE A 937 11.47 -10.48 19.85
C ILE A 937 11.51 -11.69 18.92
N LEU A 938 11.55 -11.40 17.61
CA LEU A 938 11.80 -12.36 16.56
C LEU A 938 13.16 -12.06 15.92
N GLY A 939 14.13 -12.93 16.05
CA GLY A 939 15.47 -12.73 15.51
C GLY A 939 16.38 -13.94 15.72
N ASP A 940 17.64 -13.86 15.28
CA ASP A 940 18.60 -14.93 15.53
C ASP A 940 19.12 -14.87 16.97
N ILE A 941 18.63 -15.77 17.80
CA ILE A 941 18.91 -15.80 19.25
C ILE A 941 20.42 -15.86 19.56
N LYS A 942 21.25 -16.42 18.66
CA LYS A 942 22.72 -16.45 18.85
C LYS A 942 23.34 -15.05 18.84
N ASP A 943 22.73 -14.11 18.13
CA ASP A 943 23.22 -12.74 17.94
C ASP A 943 22.66 -11.76 19.00
N LEU A 944 21.77 -12.22 19.89
CA LEU A 944 21.12 -11.38 20.89
C LEU A 944 21.82 -11.42 22.26
N ASP A 945 21.89 -10.28 22.95
CA ASP A 945 22.37 -10.23 24.34
C ASP A 945 21.28 -10.72 25.33
N LEU A 946 21.29 -12.04 25.58
CA LEU A 946 20.36 -12.67 26.51
C LEU A 946 20.58 -12.21 27.97
N ASN A 947 21.76 -11.72 28.35
CA ASN A 947 21.97 -11.19 29.69
C ASN A 947 21.28 -9.86 29.88
N TYR A 948 21.33 -8.99 28.89
CA TYR A 948 20.55 -7.77 28.89
C TYR A 948 19.05 -8.07 28.93
N LEU A 949 18.56 -8.95 28.07
CA LEU A 949 17.12 -9.31 28.04
C LEU A 949 16.60 -9.86 29.38
N LYS A 950 17.42 -10.58 30.15
CA LYS A 950 17.06 -11.02 31.51
C LYS A 950 16.85 -9.86 32.49
N THR A 951 17.41 -8.70 32.24
CA THR A 951 17.21 -7.52 33.07
C THR A 951 15.81 -6.91 32.90
N LEU A 952 15.21 -7.12 31.73
CA LEU A 952 13.87 -6.65 31.40
C LEU A 952 12.78 -7.52 32.06
N GLY A 953 13.02 -8.84 32.17
CA GLY A 953 12.08 -9.78 32.76
C GLY A 953 12.46 -11.24 32.52
N PRO A 954 11.67 -12.19 33.03
CA PRO A 954 11.85 -13.61 32.73
C PRO A 954 11.73 -13.87 31.22
N ILE A 955 12.68 -14.61 30.66
CA ILE A 955 12.67 -14.97 29.24
C ILE A 955 11.89 -16.28 29.06
N LYS A 956 10.95 -16.28 28.13
CA LYS A 956 10.29 -17.45 27.58
C LYS A 956 10.63 -17.59 26.10
N THR A 957 11.35 -18.64 25.73
CA THR A 957 11.59 -18.99 24.33
C THR A 957 10.41 -19.81 23.82
N LEU A 958 9.88 -19.41 22.68
CA LEU A 958 8.72 -20.01 22.02
C LEU A 958 9.14 -20.75 20.76
N SER A 959 8.61 -21.96 20.56
CA SER A 959 8.74 -22.67 19.29
C SER A 959 7.76 -22.13 18.24
N GLN A 960 8.01 -22.45 16.97
CA GLN A 960 7.06 -22.13 15.90
C GLN A 960 5.71 -22.81 16.10
N GLU A 961 5.70 -24.04 16.61
CA GLU A 961 4.47 -24.78 16.93
C GLU A 961 3.63 -24.07 17.98
N GLU A 962 4.28 -23.51 19.02
CA GLU A 962 3.57 -22.74 20.07
C GLU A 962 2.93 -21.46 19.54
N ILE A 963 3.66 -20.67 18.71
CA ILE A 963 3.16 -19.39 18.21
C ILE A 963 2.14 -19.55 17.08
N PHE A 964 2.27 -20.57 16.23
CA PHE A 964 1.33 -20.83 15.13
C PHE A 964 0.11 -21.66 15.55
N GLY A 965 0.26 -22.56 16.52
CA GLY A 965 -0.79 -23.48 16.96
C GLY A 965 -0.96 -24.73 16.10
N TYR A 966 0.03 -25.04 15.23
CA TYR A 966 0.04 -26.23 14.36
C TYR A 966 1.44 -26.72 14.02
#